data_15f50b7eace135141971775fcb499370
#
_entry.id   15f50b7eace135141971775fcb499370
#
_cell.length_a   1.000
_cell.length_b   1.000
_cell.length_c   1.000
_cell.angle_alpha   90.00
_cell.angle_beta   90.00
_cell.angle_gamma   90.00
#
_symmetry.space_group_name_H-M   'P 1'
#
loop_
_entity.id
_entity.type
_entity.pdbx_description
1 polymer ?
#
loop_
_entity_poly.entity_id
_entity_poly.type
_entity_poly.pdbx_seq_one_letter_code
_entity_poly.pdbx_strand_id
1 'polypeptide(L)'
;GIEMSTESLNQYAERVKNRIARDRRIAQVRLKGFSDREILIQIKESQLQKYALTVNDVNQAIRSQSIDSPAGSLENRDGSILVRYNEQRKTLTEFSKLIVFSGSEGGTVSLGDIASISYNYEKQEEKILFNGQRAALLDMIKTTQQDSLRVMDAVLQNLERERKMAPKGIRLEISQDVTRNIKDRLRILVENGVVGLILVFLTMWAFFSFRYSFWVTMGLPVSFLGAIFAMNLFGYSINMITMVALLVAIGLLMDDAIIISENIATQIKKGKNASQAAIEGVQQVLPGVLSSFLTTIMIVGPLFYMTGKMGAVLKYMPAVLVITLAVSLIEAFLILPAHLNHSIAHMHRTERSRFHLWFEQKFINVRDNWFAPLVSLSVKRPYISLGVMLFILLASFATIPAGMLKFRAFPQLESDVIQARILLPQGTSLNRTEEVVAKVEAGLKALNTDYAPRQKGGIDLVRNVTALYNNNVDSKESGTHIATISADLIRAENRNGSIEQMLLDWRELTGDVGDVINLSFTDKERGVAGKAIDIRLQGSNLDMLKKASLDLQNYLSDFKGVIEVYDDIRPGKPEISIHLKKQAGVLGINSTQVSAEVRAALQGTTGLEVQVSKETQAVTVRLADEDRKGLTDLQFLQIRNKSGHLVPLSSVADLTMTRGLSRVHRVNGQRTATIQGKLNTRQVNASELMQRVKKEYMPKLKEKFPGVKPAFQGQGKETADTSNSLLMNLTIGVFGVFVILSFQFRSYIQPLAVMLAIPMGSIGVFWGHIALGLELSIPSLVGMATLAGIVVNDNILLVTFIKERLKEGAVIGEAVQLAAHDRFRAIVLTSLTTIAGLLPLLMETSTQAQLLIPIVASLVFGLASATLFSILLVPAFFKILDDWTDLKA
;
A
#
# COMPACT_ATOMS: atom_id res chain seq x y z
N GLY A 1 5.31 40.71 -2.36
CA GLY A 1 5.15 40.08 -3.65
C GLY A 1 3.82 40.44 -4.28
N ILE A 2 3.78 40.53 -5.60
CA ILE A 2 2.54 40.72 -6.35
C ILE A 2 1.71 39.47 -6.19
N GLU A 3 0.58 39.51 -5.48
CA GLU A 3 -0.38 38.43 -5.44
C GLU A 3 -1.00 38.27 -6.83
N MET A 4 -0.74 37.14 -7.44
CA MET A 4 -1.36 36.78 -8.71
C MET A 4 -2.84 36.46 -8.49
N SER A 5 -3.72 36.98 -9.34
CA SER A 5 -5.14 36.62 -9.27
C SER A 5 -5.34 35.12 -9.49
N THR A 6 -6.38 34.53 -8.90
CA THR A 6 -6.74 33.10 -9.07
C THR A 6 -6.88 32.75 -10.54
N GLU A 7 -7.42 33.65 -11.34
CA GLU A 7 -7.57 33.47 -12.80
C GLU A 7 -6.22 33.39 -13.51
N SER A 8 -5.30 34.32 -13.21
CA SER A 8 -3.97 34.31 -13.80
C SER A 8 -3.16 33.07 -13.43
N LEU A 9 -3.32 32.59 -12.17
CA LEU A 9 -2.70 31.36 -11.73
C LEU A 9 -3.26 30.13 -12.47
N ASN A 10 -4.58 30.05 -12.65
CA ASN A 10 -5.20 28.97 -13.42
C ASN A 10 -4.72 28.97 -14.88
N GLN A 11 -4.76 30.12 -15.54
CA GLN A 11 -4.30 30.25 -16.94
C GLN A 11 -2.83 29.89 -17.09
N TYR A 12 -1.98 30.25 -16.12
CA TYR A 12 -0.57 29.86 -16.13
C TYR A 12 -0.43 28.35 -15.92
N ALA A 13 -1.14 27.76 -14.95
CA ALA A 13 -1.11 26.34 -14.67
C ALA A 13 -1.59 25.50 -15.88
N GLU A 14 -2.65 25.95 -16.57
CA GLU A 14 -3.09 25.31 -17.83
C GLU A 14 -2.03 25.38 -18.93
N ARG A 15 -1.33 26.50 -19.07
CA ARG A 15 -0.21 26.61 -20.03
C ARG A 15 0.93 25.65 -19.68
N VAL A 16 1.30 25.57 -18.39
CA VAL A 16 2.31 24.62 -17.91
C VAL A 16 1.89 23.18 -18.14
N LYS A 17 0.66 22.82 -17.76
CA LYS A 17 0.05 21.51 -18.02
C LYS A 17 0.17 21.13 -19.49
N ASN A 18 -0.26 22.03 -20.39
CA ASN A 18 -0.24 21.78 -21.83
C ASN A 18 1.18 21.66 -22.42
N ARG A 19 2.18 22.36 -21.86
CA ARG A 19 3.58 22.20 -22.29
C ARG A 19 4.15 20.88 -21.82
N ILE A 20 3.94 20.52 -20.56
CA ILE A 20 4.41 19.24 -19.99
C ILE A 20 3.73 18.05 -20.65
N ALA A 21 2.43 18.14 -20.98
CA ALA A 21 1.67 17.08 -21.65
C ALA A 21 2.15 16.81 -23.11
N ARG A 22 2.97 17.68 -23.69
CA ARG A 22 3.58 17.43 -25.01
C ARG A 22 4.77 16.46 -24.94
N ASP A 23 5.31 16.24 -23.77
CA ASP A 23 6.39 15.27 -23.57
C ASP A 23 5.82 13.85 -23.61
N ARG A 24 6.15 13.08 -24.66
CA ARG A 24 5.64 11.71 -24.89
C ARG A 24 5.99 10.73 -23.77
N ARG A 25 6.96 11.07 -22.92
CA ARG A 25 7.35 10.26 -21.77
C ARG A 25 6.34 10.38 -20.62
N ILE A 26 5.46 11.39 -20.62
CA ILE A 26 4.47 11.65 -19.57
C ILE A 26 3.09 11.29 -20.16
N ALA A 27 2.41 10.30 -19.57
CA ALA A 27 1.15 9.81 -20.12
C ALA A 27 0.01 10.81 -19.94
N GLN A 28 -0.11 11.42 -18.76
CA GLN A 28 -1.19 12.34 -18.43
C GLN A 28 -0.75 13.35 -17.38
N VAL A 29 -1.22 14.58 -17.55
CA VAL A 29 -1.09 15.66 -16.56
C VAL A 29 -2.49 16.14 -16.20
N ARG A 30 -2.86 16.09 -14.93
CA ARG A 30 -4.13 16.60 -14.40
C ARG A 30 -3.90 17.85 -13.59
N LEU A 31 -4.62 18.90 -13.92
CA LEU A 31 -4.70 20.10 -13.11
C LEU A 31 -5.79 19.91 -12.05
N LYS A 32 -5.47 20.26 -10.81
CA LYS A 32 -6.38 20.29 -9.65
C LYS A 32 -6.27 21.64 -8.95
N GLY A 33 -7.32 22.00 -8.24
CA GLY A 33 -7.40 23.24 -7.46
C GLY A 33 -8.28 24.29 -8.07
N PHE A 34 -8.89 23.99 -9.22
CA PHE A 34 -9.88 24.81 -9.88
C PHE A 34 -10.98 23.92 -10.44
N SER A 35 -12.24 24.38 -10.34
CA SER A 35 -13.36 23.80 -11.08
C SER A 35 -13.50 24.44 -12.47
N ASP A 36 -14.48 24.00 -13.23
CA ASP A 36 -14.78 24.56 -14.52
C ASP A 36 -15.14 26.04 -14.42
N ARG A 37 -14.74 26.80 -15.42
CA ARG A 37 -15.03 28.23 -15.49
C ARG A 37 -16.43 28.45 -16.08
N GLU A 38 -17.12 29.44 -15.51
CA GLU A 38 -18.42 29.89 -16.00
C GLU A 38 -18.48 31.40 -16.19
N ILE A 39 -19.35 31.84 -17.05
CA ILE A 39 -19.82 33.24 -17.11
C ILE A 39 -21.07 33.31 -16.24
N LEU A 40 -20.91 33.94 -15.09
CA LEU A 40 -21.96 34.07 -14.09
C LEU A 40 -22.69 35.41 -14.24
N ILE A 41 -24.01 35.33 -14.44
CA ILE A 41 -24.92 36.45 -14.55
C ILE A 41 -25.82 36.47 -13.32
N GLN A 42 -25.61 37.45 -12.46
CA GLN A 42 -26.35 37.58 -11.20
C GLN A 42 -27.30 38.76 -11.26
N ILE A 43 -28.57 38.52 -10.99
CA ILE A 43 -29.62 39.51 -11.09
C ILE A 43 -30.25 39.74 -9.70
N LYS A 44 -30.41 40.99 -9.30
CA LYS A 44 -31.10 41.31 -8.06
C LYS A 44 -32.61 41.10 -8.22
N GLU A 45 -33.25 40.53 -7.21
CA GLU A 45 -34.71 40.30 -7.24
C GLU A 45 -35.48 41.58 -7.47
N SER A 46 -35.06 42.72 -6.88
CA SER A 46 -35.66 44.05 -7.10
C SER A 46 -35.66 44.46 -8.58
N GLN A 47 -34.65 44.10 -9.35
CA GLN A 47 -34.60 44.42 -10.80
C GLN A 47 -35.56 43.55 -11.58
N LEU A 48 -35.65 42.25 -11.23
CA LEU A 48 -36.60 41.32 -11.85
C LEU A 48 -38.05 41.79 -11.60
N GLN A 49 -38.39 42.19 -10.37
CA GLN A 49 -39.71 42.70 -10.01
C GLN A 49 -40.05 44.00 -10.76
N LYS A 50 -39.09 44.91 -10.90
CA LYS A 50 -39.27 46.20 -11.58
C LYS A 50 -39.72 46.03 -13.04
N TYR A 51 -39.16 45.01 -13.74
CA TYR A 51 -39.48 44.75 -15.16
C TYR A 51 -40.44 43.58 -15.35
N ALA A 52 -41.02 43.04 -14.27
CA ALA A 52 -41.86 41.86 -14.26
C ALA A 52 -41.24 40.66 -14.97
N LEU A 53 -39.94 40.44 -14.77
CA LEU A 53 -39.17 39.35 -15.34
C LEU A 53 -38.91 38.24 -14.30
N THR A 54 -38.69 37.03 -14.79
CA THR A 54 -38.12 35.91 -14.00
C THR A 54 -36.70 35.59 -14.47
N VAL A 55 -35.95 34.82 -13.68
CA VAL A 55 -34.60 34.35 -14.07
C VAL A 55 -34.66 33.54 -15.36
N ASN A 56 -35.74 32.76 -15.56
CA ASN A 56 -35.97 32.00 -16.78
C ASN A 56 -36.21 32.88 -18.00
N ASP A 57 -36.91 34.02 -17.87
CA ASP A 57 -37.12 34.94 -18.97
C ASP A 57 -35.78 35.52 -19.47
N VAL A 58 -34.93 35.93 -18.54
CA VAL A 58 -33.60 36.44 -18.87
C VAL A 58 -32.75 35.36 -19.53
N ASN A 59 -32.80 34.14 -19.01
CA ASN A 59 -32.09 33.02 -19.61
C ASN A 59 -32.57 32.74 -21.02
N GLN A 60 -33.90 32.81 -21.26
CA GLN A 60 -34.48 32.64 -22.61
C GLN A 60 -34.07 33.77 -23.55
N ALA A 61 -34.03 35.01 -23.07
CA ALA A 61 -33.55 36.15 -23.85
C ALA A 61 -32.09 35.98 -24.30
N ILE A 62 -31.24 35.51 -23.41
CA ILE A 62 -29.84 35.21 -23.70
C ILE A 62 -29.75 34.10 -24.76
N ARG A 63 -30.48 32.99 -24.58
CA ARG A 63 -30.47 31.86 -25.50
C ARG A 63 -30.95 32.25 -26.92
N SER A 64 -31.95 33.12 -27.00
CA SER A 64 -32.51 33.52 -28.29
C SER A 64 -31.63 34.50 -29.07
N GLN A 65 -30.78 35.26 -28.40
CA GLN A 65 -29.91 36.28 -28.99
C GLN A 65 -28.45 35.87 -29.14
N SER A 66 -28.05 34.71 -28.58
CA SER A 66 -26.68 34.21 -28.64
C SER A 66 -26.68 32.83 -29.29
N ILE A 67 -26.76 32.79 -30.62
CA ILE A 67 -26.91 31.58 -31.41
C ILE A 67 -25.79 31.46 -32.43
N ASP A 68 -25.25 30.25 -32.54
CA ASP A 68 -24.41 29.84 -33.68
C ASP A 68 -25.01 28.55 -34.25
N SER A 69 -25.65 28.65 -35.37
CA SER A 69 -26.42 27.55 -35.96
C SER A 69 -26.25 27.50 -37.47
N PRO A 70 -26.02 26.35 -38.09
CA PRO A 70 -26.11 26.18 -39.51
C PRO A 70 -27.55 26.37 -39.97
N ALA A 71 -27.78 27.19 -40.99
CA ALA A 71 -29.08 27.51 -41.55
C ALA A 71 -29.41 26.80 -42.89
N GLY A 72 -28.53 25.86 -43.30
CA GLY A 72 -28.67 25.10 -44.52
C GLY A 72 -27.65 25.48 -45.58
N SER A 73 -27.90 25.09 -46.83
CA SER A 73 -27.03 25.40 -47.95
C SER A 73 -27.84 25.93 -49.15
N LEU A 74 -27.26 26.89 -49.89
CA LEU A 74 -27.72 27.32 -51.13
C LEU A 74 -27.02 26.56 -52.26
N GLU A 75 -27.74 25.75 -52.99
CA GLU A 75 -27.19 24.98 -54.10
C GLU A 75 -27.42 25.71 -55.41
N ASN A 76 -26.37 25.96 -56.19
CA ASN A 76 -26.41 26.54 -57.53
C ASN A 76 -25.56 25.66 -58.48
N ARG A 77 -25.52 26.06 -59.80
CA ARG A 77 -24.76 25.27 -60.80
C ARG A 77 -23.26 25.23 -60.57
N ASP A 78 -22.73 26.18 -59.82
CA ASP A 78 -21.29 26.34 -59.61
C ASP A 78 -20.84 25.75 -58.27
N GLY A 79 -21.75 25.32 -57.35
CA GLY A 79 -21.42 24.71 -56.04
C GLY A 79 -22.48 24.93 -54.99
N SER A 80 -22.17 24.50 -53.74
CA SER A 80 -23.02 24.65 -52.58
C SER A 80 -22.41 25.69 -51.63
N ILE A 81 -23.18 26.66 -51.19
CA ILE A 81 -22.82 27.72 -50.25
C ILE A 81 -23.49 27.45 -48.93
N LEU A 82 -22.71 27.21 -47.88
CA LEU A 82 -23.25 27.01 -46.52
C LEU A 82 -23.76 28.35 -45.96
N VAL A 83 -24.99 28.36 -45.50
CA VAL A 83 -25.57 29.49 -44.76
C VAL A 83 -25.50 29.20 -43.26
N ARG A 84 -24.92 30.12 -42.50
CA ARG A 84 -24.76 29.99 -41.04
C ARG A 84 -25.21 31.29 -40.37
N TYR A 85 -26.01 31.13 -39.32
CA TYR A 85 -26.34 32.22 -38.41
C TYR A 85 -25.27 32.23 -37.31
N ASN A 86 -24.51 33.34 -37.20
CA ASN A 86 -23.39 33.42 -36.25
C ASN A 86 -23.46 34.72 -35.44
N GLU A 87 -24.25 34.67 -34.38
CA GLU A 87 -24.43 35.76 -33.39
C GLU A 87 -24.06 35.32 -31.97
N GLN A 88 -23.18 34.30 -31.85
CA GLN A 88 -22.77 33.80 -30.53
C GLN A 88 -21.98 34.87 -29.79
N ARG A 89 -22.43 35.23 -28.59
CA ARG A 89 -21.70 36.10 -27.63
C ARG A 89 -20.69 35.30 -26.85
N LYS A 90 -19.47 35.85 -26.61
CA LYS A 90 -18.37 35.14 -25.96
C LYS A 90 -17.70 35.94 -24.86
N THR A 91 -17.95 37.23 -24.77
CA THR A 91 -17.32 38.12 -23.81
C THR A 91 -18.35 38.78 -22.90
N LEU A 92 -17.92 39.16 -21.68
CA LEU A 92 -18.79 39.83 -20.70
C LEU A 92 -19.42 41.07 -21.31
N THR A 93 -18.64 41.85 -22.10
CA THR A 93 -19.16 43.10 -22.77
C THR A 93 -20.20 42.79 -23.85
N GLU A 94 -20.08 41.66 -24.55
CA GLU A 94 -21.10 41.28 -25.55
C GLU A 94 -22.39 40.81 -24.85
N PHE A 95 -22.29 40.07 -23.74
CA PHE A 95 -23.47 39.69 -22.94
C PHE A 95 -24.15 40.89 -22.32
N SER A 96 -23.41 41.88 -21.81
CA SER A 96 -24.02 43.08 -21.20
C SER A 96 -24.90 43.91 -22.15
N LYS A 97 -24.65 43.81 -23.45
CA LYS A 97 -25.42 44.54 -24.49
C LYS A 97 -26.68 43.79 -24.96
N LEU A 98 -26.94 42.58 -24.49
CA LEU A 98 -28.13 41.81 -24.85
C LEU A 98 -29.40 42.51 -24.32
N ILE A 99 -30.43 42.62 -25.14
CA ILE A 99 -31.71 43.23 -24.76
C ILE A 99 -32.56 42.18 -24.03
N VAL A 100 -32.89 42.42 -22.77
CA VAL A 100 -33.70 41.49 -21.97
C VAL A 100 -35.17 41.94 -21.80
N PHE A 101 -35.43 43.20 -22.05
CA PHE A 101 -36.76 43.76 -22.02
C PHE A 101 -36.94 44.86 -23.09
N SER A 102 -38.09 44.87 -23.73
CA SER A 102 -38.51 45.94 -24.67
C SER A 102 -39.91 46.42 -24.30
N GLY A 103 -40.01 47.67 -23.93
CA GLY A 103 -41.29 48.26 -23.60
C GLY A 103 -42.13 48.61 -24.83
N SER A 104 -43.43 48.72 -24.70
CA SER A 104 -44.39 49.07 -25.75
C SER A 104 -44.13 50.43 -26.42
N GLU A 105 -43.44 51.33 -25.74
CA GLU A 105 -43.09 52.68 -26.22
C GLU A 105 -41.68 52.79 -26.80
N GLY A 106 -41.03 51.63 -27.06
CA GLY A 106 -39.73 51.57 -27.73
C GLY A 106 -38.50 51.67 -26.79
N GLY A 107 -38.67 51.73 -25.47
CA GLY A 107 -37.60 51.69 -24.48
C GLY A 107 -37.02 50.26 -24.38
N THR A 108 -35.70 50.12 -24.42
CA THR A 108 -35.02 48.81 -24.27
C THR A 108 -34.17 48.79 -22.98
N VAL A 109 -34.12 47.65 -22.31
CA VAL A 109 -33.27 47.38 -21.15
C VAL A 109 -32.27 46.33 -21.53
N SER A 110 -30.98 46.65 -21.35
CA SER A 110 -29.91 45.69 -21.60
C SER A 110 -29.65 44.82 -20.38
N LEU A 111 -29.02 43.68 -20.59
CA LEU A 111 -28.64 42.78 -19.50
C LEU A 111 -27.68 43.46 -18.50
N GLY A 112 -26.76 44.30 -18.98
CA GLY A 112 -25.84 45.05 -18.16
C GLY A 112 -26.50 46.08 -17.24
N ASP A 113 -27.77 46.53 -17.54
CA ASP A 113 -28.51 47.48 -16.69
C ASP A 113 -29.13 46.79 -15.47
N ILE A 114 -29.40 45.51 -15.53
CA ILE A 114 -30.11 44.74 -14.50
C ILE A 114 -29.26 43.65 -13.82
N ALA A 115 -28.13 43.24 -14.40
CA ALA A 115 -27.33 42.12 -13.95
C ALA A 115 -25.86 42.48 -13.75
N SER A 116 -25.20 41.85 -12.81
CA SER A 116 -23.76 41.76 -12.69
C SER A 116 -23.25 40.56 -13.46
N ILE A 117 -22.29 40.77 -14.37
CA ILE A 117 -21.74 39.73 -15.23
C ILE A 117 -20.27 39.58 -14.92
N SER A 118 -19.85 38.37 -14.57
CA SER A 118 -18.47 38.10 -14.16
C SER A 118 -18.01 36.70 -14.57
N TYR A 119 -16.70 36.53 -14.70
CA TYR A 119 -16.10 35.19 -14.72
C TYR A 119 -16.07 34.61 -13.33
N ASN A 120 -16.47 33.36 -13.17
CA ASN A 120 -16.51 32.66 -11.92
C ASN A 120 -16.07 31.20 -12.10
N TYR A 121 -15.93 30.46 -11.00
CA TYR A 121 -15.73 29.03 -10.96
C TYR A 121 -17.00 28.36 -10.44
N GLU A 122 -17.43 27.28 -11.10
CA GLU A 122 -18.67 26.56 -10.75
C GLU A 122 -18.69 26.12 -9.28
N LYS A 123 -17.55 25.66 -8.77
CA LYS A 123 -17.38 25.17 -7.39
C LYS A 123 -16.24 25.91 -6.72
N GLN A 124 -16.56 26.81 -5.84
CA GLN A 124 -15.57 27.60 -5.07
C GLN A 124 -14.77 26.76 -4.10
N GLU A 125 -15.33 25.63 -3.64
CA GLU A 125 -14.68 24.67 -2.74
C GLU A 125 -13.58 23.84 -3.41
N GLU A 126 -13.46 23.83 -4.72
CA GLU A 126 -12.33 23.21 -5.41
C GLU A 126 -11.10 24.10 -5.34
N LYS A 127 -10.53 24.23 -4.16
CA LYS A 127 -9.33 25.03 -3.96
C LYS A 127 -8.22 24.25 -3.27
N ILE A 128 -6.98 24.65 -3.54
CA ILE A 128 -5.78 24.09 -2.92
C ILE A 128 -4.96 25.24 -2.32
N LEU A 129 -4.51 25.04 -1.10
CA LEU A 129 -3.49 25.88 -0.49
C LEU A 129 -2.20 25.07 -0.37
N PHE A 130 -1.07 25.65 -0.73
CA PHE A 130 0.26 25.09 -0.57
C PHE A 130 1.10 26.06 0.27
N ASN A 131 1.55 25.60 1.43
CA ASN A 131 2.22 26.45 2.43
C ASN A 131 1.45 27.75 2.73
N GLY A 132 0.12 27.63 2.88
CA GLY A 132 -0.79 28.73 3.16
C GLY A 132 -1.15 29.63 1.96
N GLN A 133 -0.58 29.40 0.78
CA GLN A 133 -0.83 30.21 -0.42
C GLN A 133 -1.71 29.46 -1.41
N ARG A 134 -2.54 30.17 -2.18
CA ARG A 134 -3.35 29.59 -3.26
C ARG A 134 -2.45 28.91 -4.29
N ALA A 135 -2.74 27.66 -4.61
CA ALA A 135 -1.91 26.87 -5.48
C ALA A 135 -2.71 26.08 -6.53
N ALA A 136 -2.04 25.79 -7.62
CA ALA A 136 -2.44 24.80 -8.63
C ALA A 136 -1.63 23.52 -8.40
N LEU A 137 -2.26 22.37 -8.37
CA LEU A 137 -1.60 21.08 -8.29
C LEU A 137 -1.61 20.40 -9.67
N LEU A 138 -0.45 20.16 -10.22
CA LEU A 138 -0.27 19.36 -11.44
C LEU A 138 0.07 17.93 -11.05
N ASP A 139 -0.88 17.03 -11.21
CA ASP A 139 -0.76 15.63 -10.88
C ASP A 139 -0.24 14.85 -12.10
N MET A 140 1.01 14.39 -12.02
CA MET A 140 1.68 13.66 -13.10
C MET A 140 1.36 12.17 -12.98
N ILE A 141 0.73 11.62 -14.01
CA ILE A 141 0.26 10.23 -14.01
C ILE A 141 0.99 9.46 -15.11
N LYS A 142 1.49 8.29 -14.74
CA LYS A 142 2.07 7.31 -15.67
C LYS A 142 1.14 6.13 -15.90
N THR A 143 1.30 5.43 -17.01
CA THR A 143 0.68 4.13 -17.25
C THR A 143 1.45 3.01 -16.51
N THR A 144 0.84 1.84 -16.39
CA THR A 144 1.49 0.66 -15.80
C THR A 144 2.72 0.20 -16.59
N GLN A 145 2.77 0.47 -17.89
CA GLN A 145 3.87 0.08 -18.78
C GLN A 145 5.04 1.06 -18.76
N GLN A 146 4.84 2.30 -18.30
CA GLN A 146 5.89 3.31 -18.27
C GLN A 146 6.80 3.13 -17.06
N ASP A 147 8.10 3.33 -17.26
CA ASP A 147 9.09 3.36 -16.19
C ASP A 147 8.95 4.64 -15.35
N SER A 148 8.76 4.47 -14.04
CA SER A 148 8.54 5.59 -13.10
C SER A 148 9.71 6.55 -13.04
N LEU A 149 10.95 6.05 -13.13
CA LEU A 149 12.16 6.87 -13.02
C LEU A 149 12.35 7.72 -14.28
N ARG A 150 12.11 7.15 -15.45
CA ARG A 150 12.16 7.88 -16.74
C ARG A 150 11.08 8.96 -16.81
N VAL A 151 9.88 8.68 -16.30
CA VAL A 151 8.81 9.68 -16.21
C VAL A 151 9.23 10.81 -15.27
N MET A 152 9.80 10.49 -14.12
CA MET A 152 10.28 11.51 -13.16
C MET A 152 11.42 12.36 -13.74
N ASP A 153 12.37 11.75 -14.46
CA ASP A 153 13.42 12.49 -15.13
C ASP A 153 12.86 13.46 -16.19
N ALA A 154 11.82 13.04 -16.91
CA ALA A 154 11.11 13.92 -17.85
C ALA A 154 10.41 15.07 -17.11
N VAL A 155 9.75 14.79 -15.98
CA VAL A 155 9.13 15.82 -15.13
C VAL A 155 10.16 16.82 -14.64
N LEU A 156 11.31 16.37 -14.12
CA LEU A 156 12.38 17.23 -13.64
C LEU A 156 12.95 18.13 -14.73
N GLN A 157 13.20 17.58 -15.93
CA GLN A 157 13.68 18.36 -17.08
C GLN A 157 12.66 19.42 -17.50
N ASN A 158 11.38 19.09 -17.54
CA ASN A 158 10.34 20.04 -17.85
C ASN A 158 10.20 21.10 -16.74
N LEU A 159 10.26 20.72 -15.47
CA LEU A 159 10.20 21.61 -14.33
C LEU A 159 11.32 22.65 -14.34
N GLU A 160 12.56 22.24 -14.65
CA GLU A 160 13.71 23.17 -14.76
C GLU A 160 13.50 24.19 -15.87
N ARG A 161 12.92 23.79 -17.01
CA ARG A 161 12.55 24.71 -18.08
C ARG A 161 11.47 25.69 -17.65
N GLU A 162 10.42 25.18 -16.98
CA GLU A 162 9.31 26.00 -16.49
C GLU A 162 9.76 26.98 -15.39
N ARG A 163 10.65 26.58 -14.49
CA ARG A 163 11.23 27.47 -13.48
C ARG A 163 11.94 28.67 -14.08
N LYS A 164 12.65 28.47 -15.20
CA LYS A 164 13.34 29.57 -15.93
C LYS A 164 12.37 30.53 -16.61
N MET A 165 11.15 30.06 -16.95
CA MET A 165 10.11 30.83 -17.64
C MET A 165 9.04 31.36 -16.68
N ALA A 166 9.11 30.97 -15.40
CA ALA A 166 8.07 31.30 -14.43
C ALA A 166 8.01 32.81 -14.18
N PRO A 167 6.83 33.43 -14.19
CA PRO A 167 6.65 34.82 -13.81
C PRO A 167 7.10 35.09 -12.37
N LYS A 168 7.51 36.35 -12.10
CA LYS A 168 7.81 36.76 -10.71
C LYS A 168 6.59 36.53 -9.82
N GLY A 169 6.78 35.83 -8.69
CA GLY A 169 5.74 35.49 -7.74
C GLY A 169 5.22 34.03 -7.84
N ILE A 170 5.54 33.27 -8.90
CA ILE A 170 5.22 31.85 -8.99
C ILE A 170 6.43 31.01 -8.57
N ARG A 171 6.19 30.07 -7.64
CA ARG A 171 7.13 29.02 -7.27
C ARG A 171 6.62 27.68 -7.77
N LEU A 172 7.50 26.89 -8.33
CA LEU A 172 7.22 25.54 -8.80
C LEU A 172 7.96 24.53 -7.90
N GLU A 173 7.21 23.80 -7.10
CA GLU A 173 7.73 22.86 -6.12
C GLU A 173 7.24 21.44 -6.39
N ILE A 174 8.00 20.44 -5.94
CA ILE A 174 7.62 19.04 -5.99
C ILE A 174 7.13 18.62 -4.62
N SER A 175 5.92 18.08 -4.56
CA SER A 175 5.34 17.47 -3.39
C SER A 175 4.98 16.02 -3.70
N GLN A 176 5.05 15.14 -2.70
CA GLN A 176 4.63 13.74 -2.77
C GLN A 176 5.29 12.92 -3.90
N ASP A 177 6.60 13.01 -4.05
CA ASP A 177 7.37 12.23 -5.01
C ASP A 177 7.42 10.74 -4.63
N VAL A 178 6.61 9.93 -5.30
CA VAL A 178 6.54 8.46 -5.08
C VAL A 178 7.77 7.73 -5.66
N THR A 179 8.46 8.34 -6.64
CA THR A 179 9.60 7.68 -7.31
C THR A 179 10.84 7.56 -6.42
N ARG A 180 10.95 8.41 -5.40
CA ARG A 180 12.02 8.33 -4.40
C ARG A 180 12.09 6.97 -3.73
N ASN A 181 10.93 6.41 -3.38
CA ASN A 181 10.88 5.08 -2.78
C ASN A 181 11.47 4.00 -3.69
N ILE A 182 11.31 4.14 -5.01
CA ILE A 182 11.87 3.19 -5.98
C ILE A 182 13.39 3.33 -6.04
N LYS A 183 13.89 4.57 -6.09
CA LYS A 183 15.35 4.85 -6.08
C LYS A 183 16.01 4.33 -4.80
N ASP A 184 15.41 4.60 -3.64
CA ASP A 184 15.94 4.16 -2.35
C ASP A 184 15.99 2.65 -2.26
N ARG A 185 14.96 1.94 -2.74
CA ARG A 185 14.94 0.47 -2.76
C ARG A 185 15.96 -0.14 -3.72
N LEU A 186 16.12 0.44 -4.91
CA LEU A 186 17.16 -0.01 -5.83
C LEU A 186 18.55 0.19 -5.22
N ARG A 187 18.76 1.30 -4.51
CA ARG A 187 20.00 1.54 -3.78
C ARG A 187 20.21 0.49 -2.69
N ILE A 188 19.21 0.24 -1.85
CA ILE A 188 19.25 -0.79 -0.80
C ILE A 188 19.54 -2.17 -1.41
N LEU A 189 18.91 -2.51 -2.54
CA LEU A 189 19.16 -3.77 -3.23
C LEU A 189 20.63 -3.91 -3.67
N VAL A 190 21.20 -2.85 -4.26
CA VAL A 190 22.58 -2.86 -4.74
C VAL A 190 23.56 -2.85 -3.56
N GLU A 191 23.38 -1.95 -2.59
CA GLU A 191 24.26 -1.80 -1.43
C GLU A 191 24.27 -3.09 -0.59
N ASN A 192 23.11 -3.60 -0.19
CA ASN A 192 23.01 -4.85 0.57
C ASN A 192 23.47 -6.06 -0.25
N GLY A 193 23.21 -6.07 -1.56
CA GLY A 193 23.68 -7.10 -2.47
C GLY A 193 25.20 -7.15 -2.54
N VAL A 194 25.87 -5.99 -2.69
CA VAL A 194 27.35 -5.91 -2.73
C VAL A 194 27.95 -6.27 -1.38
N VAL A 195 27.43 -5.72 -0.28
CA VAL A 195 27.93 -6.04 1.08
C VAL A 195 27.70 -7.52 1.39
N GLY A 196 26.52 -8.07 1.06
CA GLY A 196 26.22 -9.48 1.22
C GLY A 196 27.18 -10.37 0.41
N LEU A 197 27.44 -10.02 -0.85
CA LEU A 197 28.42 -10.71 -1.71
C LEU A 197 29.82 -10.74 -1.07
N ILE A 198 30.27 -9.60 -0.55
CA ILE A 198 31.57 -9.50 0.13
C ILE A 198 31.60 -10.38 1.40
N LEU A 199 30.56 -10.36 2.22
CA LEU A 199 30.49 -11.17 3.43
C LEU A 199 30.46 -12.67 3.11
N VAL A 200 29.68 -13.07 2.10
CA VAL A 200 29.67 -14.45 1.59
C VAL A 200 31.04 -14.85 1.08
N PHE A 201 31.70 -14.00 0.28
CA PHE A 201 33.06 -14.24 -0.20
C PHE A 201 34.05 -14.41 0.95
N LEU A 202 34.01 -13.54 1.95
CA LEU A 202 34.90 -13.61 3.13
C LEU A 202 34.64 -14.90 3.92
N THR A 203 33.38 -15.28 4.10
CA THR A 203 33.00 -16.52 4.77
C THR A 203 33.56 -17.73 4.00
N MET A 204 33.34 -17.77 2.69
CA MET A 204 33.89 -18.82 1.84
C MET A 204 35.43 -18.86 1.84
N TRP A 205 36.03 -17.68 1.80
CA TRP A 205 37.50 -17.57 1.84
C TRP A 205 38.10 -18.07 3.16
N ALA A 206 37.40 -17.93 4.27
CA ALA A 206 37.86 -18.50 5.54
C ALA A 206 37.95 -20.05 5.48
N PHE A 207 37.10 -20.71 4.73
CA PHE A 207 37.03 -22.16 4.60
C PHE A 207 37.81 -22.72 3.40
N PHE A 208 37.93 -21.96 2.30
CA PHE A 208 38.55 -22.38 1.04
C PHE A 208 39.63 -21.42 0.58
N SER A 209 40.38 -21.78 -0.49
CA SER A 209 41.34 -20.86 -1.10
C SER A 209 40.66 -19.65 -1.77
N PHE A 210 41.40 -18.53 -1.89
CA PHE A 210 40.90 -17.30 -2.53
C PHE A 210 40.28 -17.53 -3.90
N ARG A 211 40.99 -18.23 -4.80
CA ARG A 211 40.50 -18.48 -6.16
C ARG A 211 39.24 -19.33 -6.18
N TYR A 212 39.17 -20.32 -5.29
CA TYR A 212 38.02 -21.19 -5.17
C TYR A 212 36.78 -20.40 -4.68
N SER A 213 36.94 -19.65 -3.62
CA SER A 213 35.91 -18.80 -3.07
C SER A 213 35.43 -17.76 -4.06
N PHE A 214 36.33 -17.18 -4.85
CA PHE A 214 36.00 -16.20 -5.88
C PHE A 214 35.04 -16.79 -6.92
N TRP A 215 35.36 -17.96 -7.50
CA TRP A 215 34.52 -18.55 -8.52
C TRP A 215 33.16 -19.02 -7.99
N VAL A 216 33.11 -19.59 -6.80
CA VAL A 216 31.84 -19.99 -6.17
C VAL A 216 30.98 -18.75 -5.87
N THR A 217 31.58 -17.67 -5.33
CA THR A 217 30.83 -16.45 -5.03
C THR A 217 30.39 -15.71 -6.29
N MET A 218 31.13 -15.81 -7.40
CA MET A 218 30.73 -15.21 -8.70
C MET A 218 29.46 -15.85 -9.28
N GLY A 219 29.07 -17.02 -8.84
CA GLY A 219 27.76 -17.61 -9.14
C GLY A 219 26.57 -16.75 -8.70
N LEU A 220 26.72 -15.98 -7.60
CA LEU A 220 25.67 -15.06 -7.10
C LEU A 220 25.30 -13.99 -8.13
N PRO A 221 26.23 -13.14 -8.63
CA PRO A 221 25.90 -12.15 -9.66
C PRO A 221 25.31 -12.77 -10.93
N VAL A 222 25.83 -13.93 -11.36
CA VAL A 222 25.34 -14.64 -12.55
C VAL A 222 23.88 -15.08 -12.34
N SER A 223 23.59 -15.74 -11.22
CA SER A 223 22.25 -16.19 -10.89
C SER A 223 21.28 -15.03 -10.71
N PHE A 224 21.72 -13.95 -10.10
CA PHE A 224 20.91 -12.74 -9.90
C PHE A 224 20.55 -12.05 -11.22
N LEU A 225 21.54 -11.82 -12.08
CA LEU A 225 21.31 -11.23 -13.41
C LEU A 225 20.48 -12.14 -14.31
N GLY A 226 20.72 -13.45 -14.24
CA GLY A 226 19.91 -14.45 -14.93
C GLY A 226 18.46 -14.48 -14.43
N ALA A 227 18.23 -14.30 -13.13
CA ALA A 227 16.89 -14.17 -12.56
C ALA A 227 16.18 -12.92 -13.07
N ILE A 228 16.84 -11.77 -13.14
CA ILE A 228 16.28 -10.53 -13.70
C ILE A 228 15.93 -10.74 -15.19
N PHE A 229 16.78 -11.41 -15.95
CA PHE A 229 16.50 -11.76 -17.33
C PHE A 229 15.27 -12.66 -17.45
N ALA A 230 15.18 -13.72 -16.66
CA ALA A 230 14.05 -14.63 -16.65
C ALA A 230 12.76 -13.93 -16.20
N MET A 231 12.83 -13.05 -15.19
CA MET A 231 11.69 -12.20 -14.79
C MET A 231 11.16 -11.37 -15.96
N ASN A 232 12.06 -10.77 -16.73
CA ASN A 232 11.65 -10.00 -17.92
C ASN A 232 10.99 -10.90 -18.98
N LEU A 233 11.50 -12.10 -19.20
CA LEU A 233 10.93 -13.07 -20.14
C LEU A 233 9.52 -13.51 -19.75
N PHE A 234 9.26 -13.69 -18.43
CA PHE A 234 7.96 -14.04 -17.89
C PHE A 234 7.02 -12.84 -17.64
N GLY A 235 7.45 -11.63 -18.00
CA GLY A 235 6.65 -10.41 -17.83
C GLY A 235 6.56 -9.90 -16.40
N TYR A 236 7.44 -10.32 -15.50
CA TYR A 236 7.51 -9.75 -14.14
C TYR A 236 8.27 -8.42 -14.14
N SER A 237 7.72 -7.43 -13.44
CA SER A 237 8.38 -6.14 -13.25
C SER A 237 9.27 -6.13 -12.00
N ILE A 238 10.28 -5.27 -12.01
CA ILE A 238 11.04 -4.92 -10.80
C ILE A 238 10.15 -3.95 -9.99
N ASN A 239 9.62 -4.44 -8.88
CA ASN A 239 8.77 -3.70 -7.97
C ASN A 239 9.15 -4.01 -6.52
N MET A 240 8.43 -3.39 -5.56
CA MET A 240 8.70 -3.54 -4.13
C MET A 240 8.82 -5.01 -3.70
N ILE A 241 7.87 -5.85 -4.10
CA ILE A 241 7.78 -7.25 -3.63
C ILE A 241 8.81 -8.13 -4.33
N THR A 242 9.01 -7.93 -5.64
CA THR A 242 10.02 -8.69 -6.40
C THR A 242 11.45 -8.35 -5.97
N MET A 243 11.72 -7.09 -5.60
CA MET A 243 13.02 -6.71 -5.01
C MET A 243 13.27 -7.37 -3.65
N VAL A 244 12.21 -7.51 -2.83
CA VAL A 244 12.27 -8.29 -1.59
C VAL A 244 12.69 -9.73 -1.86
N ALA A 245 12.03 -10.38 -2.81
CA ALA A 245 12.35 -11.76 -3.18
C ALA A 245 13.81 -11.91 -3.64
N LEU A 246 14.30 -10.98 -4.46
CA LEU A 246 15.68 -10.96 -4.92
C LEU A 246 16.68 -10.78 -3.78
N LEU A 247 16.39 -9.89 -2.80
CA LEU A 247 17.24 -9.70 -1.62
C LEU A 247 17.29 -10.95 -0.74
N VAL A 248 16.14 -11.58 -0.49
CA VAL A 248 16.07 -12.84 0.25
C VAL A 248 16.82 -13.95 -0.49
N ALA A 249 16.71 -13.99 -1.81
CA ALA A 249 17.38 -14.99 -2.64
C ALA A 249 18.92 -14.94 -2.53
N ILE A 250 19.53 -13.77 -2.28
CA ILE A 250 21.00 -13.65 -2.13
C ILE A 250 21.54 -14.63 -1.09
N GLY A 251 20.85 -14.77 0.04
CA GLY A 251 21.24 -15.73 1.08
C GLY A 251 21.03 -17.19 0.69
N LEU A 252 20.07 -17.47 -0.21
CA LEU A 252 19.66 -18.84 -0.56
C LEU A 252 20.41 -19.44 -1.75
N LEU A 253 20.92 -18.59 -2.64
CA LEU A 253 21.51 -19.01 -3.91
C LEU A 253 22.81 -19.81 -3.76
N MET A 254 23.50 -19.68 -2.62
CA MET A 254 24.82 -20.28 -2.42
C MET A 254 24.80 -21.74 -2.00
N ASP A 255 23.68 -22.23 -1.46
CA ASP A 255 23.63 -23.53 -0.82
C ASP A 255 24.00 -24.68 -1.79
N ASP A 256 23.39 -24.71 -2.97
CA ASP A 256 23.65 -25.73 -3.98
C ASP A 256 25.09 -25.62 -4.53
N ALA A 257 25.54 -24.40 -4.78
CA ALA A 257 26.90 -24.12 -5.26
C ALA A 257 27.97 -24.57 -4.24
N ILE A 258 27.72 -24.36 -2.94
CA ILE A 258 28.62 -24.82 -1.85
C ILE A 258 28.68 -26.34 -1.81
N ILE A 259 27.54 -27.02 -1.84
CA ILE A 259 27.47 -28.49 -1.80
C ILE A 259 28.24 -29.09 -2.96
N ILE A 260 28.00 -28.63 -4.19
CA ILE A 260 28.67 -29.10 -5.39
C ILE A 260 30.17 -28.84 -5.30
N SER A 261 30.54 -27.62 -4.90
CA SER A 261 31.92 -27.22 -4.83
C SER A 261 32.68 -27.99 -3.74
N GLU A 262 32.10 -28.26 -2.57
CA GLU A 262 32.71 -29.05 -1.51
C GLU A 262 32.93 -30.51 -1.96
N ASN A 263 31.96 -31.09 -2.68
CA ASN A 263 32.12 -32.46 -3.18
C ASN A 263 33.22 -32.54 -4.24
N ILE A 264 33.31 -31.58 -5.18
CA ILE A 264 34.42 -31.46 -6.12
C ILE A 264 35.77 -31.41 -5.38
N ALA A 265 35.86 -30.54 -4.34
CA ALA A 265 37.06 -30.45 -3.53
C ALA A 265 37.42 -31.75 -2.82
N THR A 266 36.43 -32.51 -2.40
CA THR A 266 36.61 -33.84 -1.79
C THR A 266 37.13 -34.85 -2.77
N GLN A 267 36.63 -34.86 -4.04
CA GLN A 267 37.14 -35.75 -5.07
C GLN A 267 38.62 -35.46 -5.45
N ILE A 268 39.00 -34.15 -5.39
CA ILE A 268 40.39 -33.76 -5.60
C ILE A 268 41.29 -34.27 -4.49
N LYS A 269 40.84 -34.17 -3.23
CA LYS A 269 41.58 -34.70 -2.07
C LYS A 269 41.80 -36.22 -2.15
N LYS A 270 40.87 -36.94 -2.84
CA LYS A 270 40.99 -38.36 -3.15
C LYS A 270 41.97 -38.68 -4.31
N GLY A 271 42.63 -37.65 -4.86
CA GLY A 271 43.68 -37.81 -5.88
C GLY A 271 43.19 -37.83 -7.34
N LYS A 272 41.91 -37.50 -7.61
CA LYS A 272 41.36 -37.42 -8.96
C LYS A 272 41.85 -36.18 -9.69
N ASN A 273 41.94 -36.25 -11.01
CA ASN A 273 42.27 -35.09 -11.83
C ASN A 273 41.10 -34.09 -11.84
N ALA A 274 41.34 -32.81 -12.18
CA ALA A 274 40.37 -31.73 -12.08
C ALA A 274 39.07 -32.00 -12.86
N SER A 275 39.15 -32.55 -14.05
CA SER A 275 38.00 -32.85 -14.91
C SER A 275 37.15 -34.01 -14.34
N GLN A 276 37.79 -35.11 -13.91
CA GLN A 276 37.09 -36.23 -13.29
C GLN A 276 36.47 -35.82 -11.94
N ALA A 277 37.20 -35.04 -11.15
CA ALA A 277 36.69 -34.52 -9.88
C ALA A 277 35.44 -33.61 -10.06
N ALA A 278 35.45 -32.79 -11.11
CA ALA A 278 34.29 -31.93 -11.43
C ALA A 278 33.05 -32.77 -11.86
N ILE A 279 33.25 -33.77 -12.78
CA ILE A 279 32.17 -34.61 -13.28
C ILE A 279 31.59 -35.49 -12.16
N GLU A 280 32.43 -36.26 -11.49
CA GLU A 280 32.00 -37.20 -10.45
C GLU A 280 31.48 -36.41 -9.20
N GLY A 281 32.11 -35.26 -8.89
CA GLY A 281 31.69 -34.40 -7.82
C GLY A 281 30.26 -33.90 -8.01
N VAL A 282 29.87 -33.53 -9.23
CA VAL A 282 28.49 -33.13 -9.59
C VAL A 282 27.56 -34.36 -9.57
N GLN A 283 27.93 -35.44 -10.22
CA GLN A 283 27.08 -36.63 -10.36
C GLN A 283 26.68 -37.25 -9.02
N GLN A 284 27.55 -37.24 -8.03
CA GLN A 284 27.26 -37.78 -6.71
C GLN A 284 26.23 -36.97 -5.93
N VAL A 285 26.22 -35.66 -6.06
CA VAL A 285 25.29 -34.78 -5.30
C VAL A 285 24.06 -34.41 -6.10
N LEU A 286 24.03 -34.62 -7.41
CA LEU A 286 22.94 -34.28 -8.31
C LEU A 286 21.56 -34.75 -7.81
N PRO A 287 21.35 -36.04 -7.40
CA PRO A 287 20.03 -36.46 -6.91
C PRO A 287 19.59 -35.74 -5.64
N GLY A 288 20.54 -35.48 -4.72
CA GLY A 288 20.27 -34.77 -3.48
C GLY A 288 19.91 -33.30 -3.70
N VAL A 289 20.68 -32.58 -4.52
CA VAL A 289 20.46 -31.18 -4.83
C VAL A 289 19.16 -30.98 -5.63
N LEU A 290 18.88 -31.89 -6.60
CA LEU A 290 17.62 -31.81 -7.34
C LEU A 290 16.40 -32.08 -6.45
N SER A 291 16.48 -33.04 -5.53
CA SER A 291 15.42 -33.26 -4.54
C SER A 291 15.23 -32.08 -3.59
N SER A 292 16.31 -31.45 -3.16
CA SER A 292 16.28 -30.23 -2.36
C SER A 292 15.58 -29.08 -3.10
N PHE A 293 15.93 -28.84 -4.34
CA PHE A 293 15.27 -27.86 -5.18
C PHE A 293 13.76 -28.14 -5.32
N LEU A 294 13.38 -29.40 -5.61
CA LEU A 294 11.97 -29.79 -5.71
C LEU A 294 11.23 -29.63 -4.39
N THR A 295 11.83 -29.97 -3.26
CA THR A 295 11.22 -29.79 -1.94
C THR A 295 11.04 -28.31 -1.60
N THR A 296 12.00 -27.46 -1.96
CA THR A 296 11.88 -26.02 -1.81
C THR A 296 10.74 -25.44 -2.67
N ILE A 297 10.61 -25.89 -3.92
CA ILE A 297 9.46 -25.52 -4.78
C ILE A 297 8.14 -26.01 -4.17
N MET A 298 8.09 -27.19 -3.59
CA MET A 298 6.88 -27.73 -2.98
C MET A 298 6.42 -26.96 -1.77
N ILE A 299 7.32 -26.35 -1.02
CA ILE A 299 6.97 -25.47 0.12
C ILE A 299 6.63 -24.06 -0.35
N VAL A 300 7.48 -23.47 -1.18
CA VAL A 300 7.36 -22.08 -1.59
C VAL A 300 6.34 -21.87 -2.70
N GLY A 301 6.22 -22.83 -3.64
CA GLY A 301 5.33 -22.74 -4.80
C GLY A 301 3.84 -22.54 -4.46
N PRO A 302 3.26 -23.34 -3.55
CA PRO A 302 1.86 -23.15 -3.15
C PRO A 302 1.54 -21.76 -2.61
N LEU A 303 2.52 -21.06 -2.04
CA LEU A 303 2.33 -19.68 -1.57
C LEU A 303 1.94 -18.71 -2.71
N PHE A 304 2.18 -19.07 -3.97
CA PHE A 304 1.70 -18.32 -5.13
C PHE A 304 0.16 -18.25 -5.18
N TYR A 305 -0.52 -19.22 -4.60
CA TYR A 305 -1.99 -19.31 -4.55
C TYR A 305 -2.61 -18.68 -3.29
N MET A 306 -1.86 -17.84 -2.58
CA MET A 306 -2.42 -17.09 -1.44
C MET A 306 -3.60 -16.22 -1.88
N THR A 307 -4.69 -16.25 -1.10
CA THR A 307 -5.91 -15.47 -1.32
C THR A 307 -5.95 -14.21 -0.46
N GLY A 308 -6.99 -13.36 -0.69
CA GLY A 308 -7.11 -12.06 -0.06
C GLY A 308 -6.28 -10.99 -0.77
N LYS A 309 -6.51 -9.73 -0.42
CA LYS A 309 -5.78 -8.60 -1.04
C LYS A 309 -4.29 -8.66 -0.77
N MET A 310 -3.92 -9.11 0.43
CA MET A 310 -2.53 -9.30 0.83
C MET A 310 -1.87 -10.44 0.06
N GLY A 311 -2.57 -11.56 -0.07
CA GLY A 311 -2.12 -12.70 -0.87
C GLY A 311 -1.87 -12.30 -2.32
N ALA A 312 -2.76 -11.51 -2.91
CA ALA A 312 -2.62 -10.99 -4.26
C ALA A 312 -1.35 -10.14 -4.48
N VAL A 313 -0.87 -9.47 -3.43
CA VAL A 313 0.39 -8.70 -3.45
C VAL A 313 1.60 -9.60 -3.18
N LEU A 314 1.53 -10.43 -2.14
CA LEU A 314 2.67 -11.25 -1.70
C LEU A 314 3.00 -12.41 -2.63
N LYS A 315 2.05 -12.90 -3.45
CA LYS A 315 2.26 -14.03 -4.37
C LYS A 315 3.42 -13.88 -5.36
N TYR A 316 3.83 -12.66 -5.67
CA TYR A 316 4.96 -12.40 -6.56
C TYR A 316 6.31 -12.76 -5.93
N MET A 317 6.39 -12.75 -4.60
CA MET A 317 7.62 -13.11 -3.89
C MET A 317 8.00 -14.59 -4.10
N PRO A 318 7.11 -15.58 -3.84
CA PRO A 318 7.39 -16.99 -4.15
C PRO A 318 7.75 -17.24 -5.61
N ALA A 319 7.07 -16.59 -6.55
CA ALA A 319 7.34 -16.74 -7.97
C ALA A 319 8.78 -16.33 -8.34
N VAL A 320 9.21 -15.15 -7.87
CA VAL A 320 10.57 -14.67 -8.13
C VAL A 320 11.62 -15.51 -7.42
N LEU A 321 11.34 -16.00 -6.19
CA LEU A 321 12.24 -16.93 -5.50
C LEU A 321 12.44 -18.22 -6.31
N VAL A 322 11.36 -18.83 -6.80
CA VAL A 322 11.43 -20.05 -7.61
C VAL A 322 12.21 -19.81 -8.91
N ILE A 323 11.95 -18.69 -9.60
CA ILE A 323 12.71 -18.32 -10.81
C ILE A 323 14.20 -18.18 -10.48
N THR A 324 14.53 -17.50 -9.41
CA THR A 324 15.92 -17.23 -9.01
C THR A 324 16.65 -18.52 -8.64
N LEU A 325 15.99 -19.41 -7.88
CA LEU A 325 16.53 -20.72 -7.53
C LEU A 325 16.72 -21.63 -8.77
N ALA A 326 15.79 -21.58 -9.73
CA ALA A 326 15.92 -22.36 -10.97
C ALA A 326 17.13 -21.91 -11.81
N VAL A 327 17.36 -20.60 -11.90
CA VAL A 327 18.53 -20.04 -12.59
C VAL A 327 19.82 -20.40 -11.86
N SER A 328 19.81 -20.33 -10.51
CA SER A 328 20.96 -20.76 -9.69
C SER A 328 21.30 -22.23 -9.89
N LEU A 329 20.30 -23.08 -10.01
CA LEU A 329 20.52 -24.50 -10.26
C LEU A 329 21.24 -24.74 -11.60
N ILE A 330 20.84 -24.01 -12.66
CA ILE A 330 21.51 -24.04 -13.96
C ILE A 330 22.96 -23.58 -13.82
N GLU A 331 23.20 -22.50 -13.08
CA GLU A 331 24.55 -21.99 -12.80
C GLU A 331 25.39 -23.05 -12.06
N ALA A 332 24.87 -23.61 -10.98
CA ALA A 332 25.57 -24.54 -10.10
C ALA A 332 25.94 -25.88 -10.81
N PHE A 333 25.09 -26.37 -11.72
CA PHE A 333 25.36 -27.62 -12.44
C PHE A 333 26.17 -27.47 -13.73
N LEU A 334 26.02 -26.36 -14.44
CA LEU A 334 26.63 -26.21 -15.77
C LEU A 334 27.80 -25.23 -15.79
N ILE A 335 27.72 -24.13 -15.09
CA ILE A 335 28.70 -23.03 -15.16
C ILE A 335 29.80 -23.22 -14.10
N LEU A 336 29.42 -23.40 -12.85
CA LEU A 336 30.36 -23.51 -11.72
C LEU A 336 31.38 -24.63 -11.86
N PRO A 337 31.00 -25.88 -12.25
CA PRO A 337 31.98 -26.98 -12.40
C PRO A 337 33.03 -26.71 -13.48
N ALA A 338 32.65 -26.02 -14.58
CA ALA A 338 33.58 -25.61 -15.62
C ALA A 338 34.64 -24.61 -15.11
N HIS A 339 34.20 -23.60 -14.34
CA HIS A 339 35.11 -22.63 -13.74
C HIS A 339 36.02 -23.24 -12.68
N LEU A 340 35.48 -24.13 -11.85
CA LEU A 340 36.26 -24.86 -10.85
C LEU A 340 37.29 -25.77 -11.50
N ASN A 341 36.93 -26.53 -12.55
CA ASN A 341 37.86 -27.37 -13.30
C ASN A 341 39.05 -26.56 -13.80
N HIS A 342 38.81 -25.41 -14.45
CA HIS A 342 39.85 -24.51 -14.94
C HIS A 342 40.72 -23.95 -13.80
N SER A 343 40.09 -23.50 -12.70
CA SER A 343 40.78 -22.93 -11.54
C SER A 343 41.69 -23.95 -10.84
N ILE A 344 41.24 -25.19 -10.70
CA ILE A 344 41.93 -26.27 -10.02
C ILE A 344 43.10 -26.81 -10.86
N ALA A 345 42.92 -26.95 -12.17
CA ALA A 345 43.98 -27.40 -13.08
C ALA A 345 45.24 -26.52 -12.99
N HIS A 346 45.13 -25.30 -12.60
CA HIS A 346 46.24 -24.33 -12.44
C HIS A 346 46.68 -24.11 -10.98
N MET A 347 46.16 -24.88 -10.04
CA MET A 347 46.54 -24.78 -8.62
C MET A 347 47.77 -25.65 -8.35
N HIS A 348 48.97 -25.05 -8.49
CA HIS A 348 50.16 -25.60 -7.84
C HIS A 348 49.95 -25.63 -6.33
N ARG A 349 50.55 -26.62 -5.61
CA ARG A 349 50.51 -26.74 -4.14
C ARG A 349 50.98 -25.43 -3.50
N THR A 350 50.04 -24.49 -3.29
CA THR A 350 50.31 -23.26 -2.54
C THR A 350 50.24 -23.60 -1.05
N GLU A 351 51.27 -23.21 -0.33
CA GLU A 351 51.33 -23.31 1.13
C GLU A 351 50.10 -22.59 1.71
N ARG A 352 49.39 -23.32 2.60
CA ARG A 352 48.21 -22.73 3.26
C ARG A 352 48.65 -21.56 4.14
N SER A 353 47.99 -20.41 4.01
CA SER A 353 48.25 -19.24 4.84
C SER A 353 48.12 -19.60 6.35
N ARG A 354 48.95 -18.96 7.21
CA ARG A 354 48.83 -19.09 8.67
C ARG A 354 47.43 -18.84 9.20
N PHE A 355 46.70 -17.91 8.57
CA PHE A 355 45.32 -17.63 8.92
C PHE A 355 44.41 -18.85 8.66
N HIS A 356 44.53 -19.52 7.53
CA HIS A 356 43.71 -20.71 7.22
C HIS A 356 43.98 -21.87 8.18
N LEU A 357 45.27 -22.09 8.52
CA LEU A 357 45.65 -23.11 9.46
C LEU A 357 45.07 -22.82 10.86
N TRP A 358 45.17 -21.58 11.31
CA TRP A 358 44.61 -21.14 12.61
C TRP A 358 43.07 -21.27 12.63
N PHE A 359 42.40 -20.85 11.57
CA PHE A 359 40.93 -20.93 11.45
C PHE A 359 40.47 -22.39 11.42
N GLU A 360 41.12 -23.23 10.57
CA GLU A 360 40.83 -24.66 10.48
C GLU A 360 41.01 -25.36 11.83
N GLN A 361 42.08 -25.03 12.55
CA GLN A 361 42.33 -25.59 13.89
C GLN A 361 41.26 -25.21 14.90
N LYS A 362 40.85 -23.93 14.90
CA LYS A 362 39.76 -23.46 15.77
C LYS A 362 38.42 -24.12 15.40
N PHE A 363 38.12 -24.24 14.12
CA PHE A 363 36.93 -24.92 13.65
C PHE A 363 36.89 -26.41 13.99
N ILE A 364 38.01 -27.12 13.81
CA ILE A 364 38.17 -28.51 14.21
C ILE A 364 37.96 -28.65 15.71
N ASN A 365 38.54 -27.74 16.50
CA ASN A 365 38.39 -27.77 17.96
C ASN A 365 36.92 -27.58 18.39
N VAL A 366 36.17 -26.68 17.74
CA VAL A 366 34.72 -26.52 17.98
C VAL A 366 33.97 -27.81 17.62
N ARG A 367 34.27 -28.39 16.46
CA ARG A 367 33.62 -29.62 15.98
C ARG A 367 33.88 -30.78 16.95
N ASP A 368 35.17 -31.03 17.31
CA ASP A 368 35.56 -32.25 18.03
C ASP A 368 35.34 -32.15 19.56
N ASN A 369 35.60 -30.98 20.15
CA ASN A 369 35.54 -30.82 21.61
C ASN A 369 34.22 -30.29 22.14
N TRP A 370 33.43 -29.59 21.28
CA TRP A 370 32.15 -29.03 21.73
C TRP A 370 30.97 -29.74 21.11
N PHE A 371 31.02 -29.96 19.78
CA PHE A 371 29.89 -30.46 19.05
C PHE A 371 29.79 -32.00 19.02
N ALA A 372 30.88 -32.70 18.77
CA ALA A 372 30.90 -34.15 18.74
C ALA A 372 30.44 -34.81 20.08
N PRO A 373 30.78 -34.27 21.27
CA PRO A 373 30.22 -34.76 22.53
C PRO A 373 28.72 -34.57 22.66
N LEU A 374 28.16 -33.44 22.14
CA LEU A 374 26.71 -33.20 22.15
C LEU A 374 25.96 -34.18 21.22
N VAL A 375 26.48 -34.45 20.03
CA VAL A 375 25.95 -35.49 19.15
C VAL A 375 26.05 -36.87 19.80
N SER A 376 27.16 -37.20 20.38
CA SER A 376 27.33 -38.48 21.11
C SER A 376 26.32 -38.61 22.25
N LEU A 377 26.08 -37.52 23.00
CA LEU A 377 25.09 -37.50 24.08
C LEU A 377 23.68 -37.69 23.52
N SER A 378 23.35 -37.01 22.41
CA SER A 378 22.02 -37.12 21.77
C SER A 378 21.75 -38.54 21.28
N VAL A 379 22.79 -39.26 20.79
CA VAL A 379 22.66 -40.64 20.32
C VAL A 379 22.63 -41.64 21.52
N LYS A 380 23.37 -41.37 22.59
CA LYS A 380 23.38 -42.21 23.80
C LYS A 380 22.07 -42.10 24.60
N ARG A 381 21.43 -40.93 24.60
CA ARG A 381 20.17 -40.69 25.33
C ARG A 381 19.12 -40.05 24.40
N PRO A 382 18.67 -40.75 23.35
CA PRO A 382 17.91 -40.16 22.26
C PRO A 382 16.53 -39.66 22.72
N TYR A 383 15.85 -40.37 23.64
CA TYR A 383 14.54 -39.99 24.17
C TYR A 383 14.60 -38.71 25.04
N ILE A 384 15.66 -38.55 25.83
CA ILE A 384 15.87 -37.36 26.66
C ILE A 384 16.15 -36.16 25.74
N SER A 385 17.02 -36.35 24.75
CA SER A 385 17.36 -35.28 23.78
C SER A 385 16.14 -34.81 23.01
N LEU A 386 15.31 -35.73 22.49
CA LEU A 386 14.05 -35.39 21.84
C LEU A 386 13.07 -34.68 22.78
N GLY A 387 12.97 -35.15 24.05
CA GLY A 387 12.12 -34.52 25.07
C GLY A 387 12.53 -33.09 25.38
N VAL A 388 13.85 -32.83 25.53
CA VAL A 388 14.39 -31.49 25.77
C VAL A 388 14.12 -30.57 24.60
N MET A 389 14.34 -31.04 23.35
CA MET A 389 14.07 -30.24 22.14
C MET A 389 12.58 -29.93 22.02
N LEU A 390 11.70 -30.90 22.28
CA LEU A 390 10.25 -30.69 22.26
C LEU A 390 9.84 -29.72 23.38
N PHE A 391 10.43 -29.80 24.58
CA PHE A 391 10.16 -28.84 25.63
C PHE A 391 10.53 -27.41 25.23
N ILE A 392 11.73 -27.21 24.65
CA ILE A 392 12.16 -25.90 24.15
C ILE A 392 11.21 -25.38 23.06
N LEU A 393 10.78 -26.23 22.16
CA LEU A 393 9.81 -25.90 21.13
C LEU A 393 8.48 -25.45 21.73
N LEU A 394 7.90 -26.21 22.65
CA LEU A 394 6.65 -25.89 23.32
C LEU A 394 6.76 -24.61 24.15
N ALA A 395 7.88 -24.41 24.85
CA ALA A 395 8.17 -23.20 25.60
C ALA A 395 8.25 -21.97 24.65
N SER A 396 8.80 -22.16 23.44
CA SER A 396 8.85 -21.09 22.43
C SER A 396 7.45 -20.75 21.92
N PHE A 397 6.59 -21.73 21.65
CA PHE A 397 5.19 -21.47 21.28
C PHE A 397 4.39 -20.81 22.42
N ALA A 398 4.70 -21.10 23.67
CA ALA A 398 4.05 -20.50 24.84
C ALA A 398 4.31 -18.99 24.96
N THR A 399 5.33 -18.43 24.29
CA THR A 399 5.60 -16.97 24.26
C THR A 399 4.45 -16.17 23.63
N ILE A 400 3.68 -16.79 22.72
CA ILE A 400 2.54 -16.15 22.05
C ILE A 400 1.36 -15.94 23.02
N PRO A 401 0.79 -16.99 23.66
CA PRO A 401 -0.29 -16.81 24.62
C PRO A 401 0.16 -16.08 25.89
N ALA A 402 1.44 -16.10 26.24
CA ALA A 402 2.01 -15.32 27.34
C ALA A 402 2.09 -13.81 27.03
N GLY A 403 1.79 -13.39 25.80
CA GLY A 403 1.84 -11.99 25.37
C GLY A 403 3.24 -11.41 25.19
N MET A 404 4.29 -12.24 25.29
CA MET A 404 5.68 -11.84 25.05
C MET A 404 5.93 -11.57 23.56
N LEU A 405 5.33 -12.37 22.69
CA LEU A 405 5.39 -12.23 21.24
C LEU A 405 4.00 -11.94 20.68
N LYS A 406 3.77 -10.69 20.29
CA LYS A 406 2.48 -10.26 19.72
C LYS A 406 2.43 -10.54 18.22
N PHE A 407 1.22 -10.81 17.72
CA PHE A 407 0.98 -10.96 16.30
C PHE A 407 0.33 -9.68 15.76
N ARG A 408 0.95 -9.12 14.72
CA ARG A 408 0.42 -8.01 13.93
C ARG A 408 0.52 -8.38 12.46
N ALA A 409 -0.59 -8.39 11.74
CA ALA A 409 -0.63 -8.86 10.35
C ALA A 409 0.42 -8.17 9.45
N PHE A 410 0.60 -6.86 9.62
CA PHE A 410 1.61 -6.08 8.92
C PHE A 410 2.42 -5.21 9.89
N PRO A 411 3.73 -5.12 9.70
CA PRO A 411 4.55 -4.17 10.45
C PRO A 411 4.09 -2.74 10.11
N GLN A 412 4.23 -1.83 11.07
CA GLN A 412 4.02 -0.41 10.80
C GLN A 412 5.11 0.09 9.85
N LEU A 413 4.66 0.73 8.78
CA LEU A 413 5.54 1.38 7.84
C LEU A 413 5.60 2.86 8.19
N GLU A 414 6.79 3.39 8.41
CA GLU A 414 6.98 4.82 8.56
C GLU A 414 6.75 5.52 7.21
N SER A 415 5.87 6.52 7.16
CA SER A 415 5.59 7.32 5.97
C SER A 415 6.32 8.67 6.05
N ASP A 416 6.60 9.29 4.93
CA ASP A 416 7.11 10.66 4.87
C ASP A 416 5.98 11.69 4.72
N VAL A 417 4.72 11.25 4.74
CA VAL A 417 3.54 12.11 4.60
C VAL A 417 2.51 11.78 5.66
N ILE A 418 2.15 12.77 6.47
CA ILE A 418 1.03 12.68 7.41
C ILE A 418 -0.15 13.52 6.93
N GLN A 419 -1.36 13.13 7.30
CA GLN A 419 -2.58 13.77 6.87
C GLN A 419 -3.54 14.01 8.05
N ALA A 420 -4.25 15.14 8.01
CA ALA A 420 -5.46 15.35 8.77
C ALA A 420 -6.64 15.40 7.81
N ARG A 421 -7.60 14.51 8.00
CA ARG A 421 -8.80 14.40 7.15
C ARG A 421 -10.00 14.91 7.92
N ILE A 422 -10.59 15.98 7.43
CA ILE A 422 -11.67 16.73 8.08
C ILE A 422 -12.99 16.34 7.43
N LEU A 423 -13.98 16.06 8.26
CA LEU A 423 -15.36 15.80 7.86
C LEU A 423 -16.29 16.52 8.82
N LEU A 424 -16.94 17.56 8.31
CA LEU A 424 -17.96 18.35 9.00
C LEU A 424 -19.36 17.87 8.60
N PRO A 425 -20.42 18.31 9.28
CA PRO A 425 -21.80 18.05 8.87
C PRO A 425 -22.08 18.55 7.46
N GLN A 426 -22.84 17.79 6.68
CA GLN A 426 -23.28 18.25 5.37
C GLN A 426 -24.08 19.54 5.48
N GLY A 427 -23.76 20.52 4.60
CA GLY A 427 -24.32 21.86 4.67
C GLY A 427 -23.47 22.89 5.40
N THR A 428 -22.33 22.45 5.99
CA THR A 428 -21.35 23.38 6.55
C THR A 428 -20.77 24.29 5.45
N SER A 429 -20.69 25.59 5.73
CA SER A 429 -20.14 26.57 4.78
C SER A 429 -18.62 26.37 4.57
N LEU A 430 -18.14 26.83 3.43
CA LEU A 430 -16.70 26.78 3.12
C LEU A 430 -15.89 27.57 4.15
N ASN A 431 -16.35 28.73 4.59
CA ASN A 431 -15.68 29.57 5.59
C ASN A 431 -15.47 28.80 6.91
N ARG A 432 -16.48 28.05 7.37
CA ARG A 432 -16.35 27.24 8.59
C ARG A 432 -15.32 26.13 8.40
N THR A 433 -15.29 25.50 7.22
CA THR A 433 -14.27 24.49 6.90
C THR A 433 -12.87 25.11 6.87
N GLU A 434 -12.73 26.34 6.36
CA GLU A 434 -11.47 27.08 6.35
C GLU A 434 -11.00 27.42 7.77
N GLU A 435 -11.88 27.80 8.68
CA GLU A 435 -11.54 28.01 10.09
C GLU A 435 -11.01 26.73 10.74
N VAL A 436 -11.65 25.59 10.47
CA VAL A 436 -11.20 24.30 10.97
C VAL A 436 -9.83 23.92 10.38
N VAL A 437 -9.64 24.09 9.07
CA VAL A 437 -8.35 23.87 8.39
C VAL A 437 -7.26 24.72 9.03
N ALA A 438 -7.52 26.02 9.25
CA ALA A 438 -6.55 26.93 9.86
C ALA A 438 -6.16 26.49 11.29
N LYS A 439 -7.12 25.98 12.08
CA LYS A 439 -6.85 25.45 13.42
C LYS A 439 -5.98 24.20 13.38
N VAL A 440 -6.25 23.27 12.46
CA VAL A 440 -5.48 22.05 12.29
C VAL A 440 -4.07 22.36 11.77
N GLU A 441 -3.92 23.35 10.88
CA GLU A 441 -2.60 23.84 10.42
C GLU A 441 -1.81 24.52 11.53
N ALA A 442 -2.48 25.25 12.44
CA ALA A 442 -1.83 25.82 13.62
C ALA A 442 -1.28 24.72 14.56
N GLY A 443 -2.04 23.64 14.78
CA GLY A 443 -1.55 22.47 15.50
C GLY A 443 -0.35 21.79 14.83
N LEU A 444 -0.34 21.73 13.49
CA LEU A 444 0.81 21.20 12.72
C LEU A 444 2.05 22.09 12.86
N LYS A 445 1.86 23.40 12.86
CA LYS A 445 2.96 24.36 13.07
C LYS A 445 3.55 24.24 14.47
N ALA A 446 2.70 24.05 15.49
CA ALA A 446 3.15 23.78 16.85
C ALA A 446 3.95 22.46 16.93
N LEU A 447 3.45 21.39 16.29
CA LEU A 447 4.17 20.13 16.17
C LEU A 447 5.56 20.33 15.55
N ASN A 448 5.64 21.09 14.45
CA ASN A 448 6.92 21.38 13.81
C ASN A 448 7.88 22.09 14.75
N THR A 449 7.41 23.05 15.51
CA THR A 449 8.20 23.80 16.49
C THR A 449 8.74 22.90 17.61
N ASP A 450 7.92 21.96 18.11
CA ASP A 450 8.30 21.02 19.15
C ASP A 450 9.33 19.98 18.69
N TYR A 451 9.20 19.55 17.42
CA TYR A 451 10.02 18.49 16.88
C TYR A 451 11.29 18.97 16.17
N ALA A 452 11.36 20.22 15.69
CA ALA A 452 12.53 20.75 15.00
C ALA A 452 13.82 20.67 15.83
N PRO A 453 13.83 21.05 17.14
CA PRO A 453 15.03 20.92 17.97
C PRO A 453 15.50 19.47 18.18
N ARG A 454 14.58 18.51 18.05
CA ARG A 454 14.88 17.06 18.22
C ARG A 454 15.48 16.44 16.97
N GLN A 455 15.43 17.13 15.82
CA GLN A 455 16.01 16.64 14.57
C GLN A 455 17.50 16.91 14.49
N LYS A 456 18.22 16.07 13.74
CA LYS A 456 19.66 16.27 13.49
C LYS A 456 19.88 17.61 12.81
N GLY A 457 20.61 18.50 13.45
CA GLY A 457 20.90 19.84 12.93
C GLY A 457 19.81 20.88 13.15
N GLY A 458 18.79 20.59 13.98
CA GLY A 458 17.71 21.54 14.31
C GLY A 458 16.85 21.96 13.11
N ILE A 459 16.72 21.10 12.11
CA ILE A 459 15.95 21.36 10.89
C ILE A 459 14.45 21.14 11.12
N ASP A 460 13.63 21.85 10.36
CA ASP A 460 12.19 21.69 10.39
C ASP A 460 11.76 20.26 10.06
N LEU A 461 10.84 19.70 10.86
CA LEU A 461 10.22 18.41 10.62
C LEU A 461 9.34 18.42 9.36
N VAL A 462 8.55 19.49 9.19
CA VAL A 462 7.59 19.67 8.11
C VAL A 462 8.23 20.47 6.98
N ARG A 463 8.27 19.92 5.78
CA ARG A 463 8.81 20.57 4.58
C ARG A 463 7.77 21.40 3.84
N ASN A 464 6.61 20.78 3.59
CA ASN A 464 5.53 21.39 2.85
C ASN A 464 4.18 20.98 3.47
N VAL A 465 3.23 21.87 3.38
CA VAL A 465 1.85 21.65 3.79
C VAL A 465 0.92 21.90 2.60
N THR A 466 0.06 20.95 2.31
CA THR A 466 -0.95 21.06 1.24
C THR A 466 -2.33 20.88 1.84
N ALA A 467 -3.18 21.88 1.78
CA ALA A 467 -4.59 21.76 2.13
C ALA A 467 -5.44 21.63 0.86
N LEU A 468 -6.13 20.50 0.76
CA LEU A 468 -7.03 20.14 -0.35
C LEU A 468 -8.46 20.26 0.16
N TYR A 469 -9.22 21.23 -0.32
CA TYR A 469 -10.65 21.34 -0.05
C TYR A 469 -11.45 20.46 -1.01
N ASN A 470 -12.68 20.17 -0.68
CA ASN A 470 -13.53 19.22 -1.41
C ASN A 470 -12.89 17.84 -1.58
N ASN A 471 -12.03 17.44 -0.65
CA ASN A 471 -11.31 16.17 -0.70
C ASN A 471 -11.21 15.53 0.68
N ASN A 472 -11.79 14.34 0.81
CA ASN A 472 -11.61 13.44 1.94
C ASN A 472 -11.85 12.00 1.49
N VAL A 473 -10.78 11.23 1.32
CA VAL A 473 -10.83 9.86 0.80
C VAL A 473 -11.65 8.92 1.68
N ASP A 474 -11.70 9.17 3.00
CA ASP A 474 -12.43 8.33 3.95
C ASP A 474 -13.94 8.54 3.86
N SER A 475 -14.38 9.77 3.66
CA SER A 475 -15.81 10.09 3.59
C SER A 475 -16.46 9.62 2.29
N LYS A 476 -15.68 9.60 1.18
CA LYS A 476 -16.18 9.38 -0.18
C LYS A 476 -17.34 10.33 -0.55
N GLU A 477 -17.29 11.53 -0.01
CA GLU A 477 -18.21 12.63 -0.26
C GLU A 477 -17.48 13.76 -0.96
N SER A 478 -18.24 14.70 -1.53
CA SER A 478 -17.76 15.96 -2.09
C SER A 478 -18.57 17.11 -1.55
N GLY A 479 -17.99 18.32 -1.49
CA GLY A 479 -18.65 19.53 -1.06
C GLY A 479 -17.79 20.38 -0.10
N THR A 480 -18.37 21.47 0.35
CA THR A 480 -17.73 22.49 1.17
C THR A 480 -17.32 22.01 2.58
N HIS A 481 -17.90 20.91 3.05
CA HIS A 481 -17.78 20.38 4.42
C HIS A 481 -16.61 19.40 4.61
N ILE A 482 -15.76 19.22 3.61
CA ILE A 482 -14.62 18.29 3.67
C ILE A 482 -13.33 18.95 3.22
N ALA A 483 -12.24 18.56 3.90
CA ALA A 483 -10.89 18.94 3.52
C ALA A 483 -9.87 17.88 3.97
N THR A 484 -8.70 17.87 3.32
CA THR A 484 -7.55 17.07 3.71
C THR A 484 -6.31 17.94 3.75
N ILE A 485 -5.65 17.98 4.90
CA ILE A 485 -4.33 18.60 5.07
C ILE A 485 -3.29 17.49 4.98
N SER A 486 -2.32 17.67 4.10
CA SER A 486 -1.17 16.76 3.95
C SER A 486 0.11 17.51 4.28
N ALA A 487 0.94 16.96 5.17
CA ALA A 487 2.25 17.50 5.50
C ALA A 487 3.33 16.54 5.00
N ASP A 488 4.23 17.06 4.15
CA ASP A 488 5.43 16.37 3.72
C ASP A 488 6.50 16.56 4.81
N LEU A 489 6.95 15.46 5.40
CA LEU A 489 7.96 15.44 6.44
C LEU A 489 9.37 15.27 5.87
N ILE A 490 10.38 15.52 6.70
CA ILE A 490 11.72 15.01 6.42
C ILE A 490 11.70 13.49 6.38
N ARG A 491 12.66 12.90 5.69
CA ARG A 491 12.76 11.44 5.52
C ARG A 491 12.77 10.73 6.87
N ALA A 492 12.07 9.63 6.96
CA ALA A 492 12.00 8.83 8.17
C ALA A 492 13.37 8.31 8.63
N GLU A 493 14.29 8.05 7.71
CA GLU A 493 15.69 7.67 7.99
C GLU A 493 16.49 8.78 8.72
N ASN A 494 16.11 10.04 8.49
CA ASN A 494 16.78 11.21 9.05
C ASN A 494 15.94 11.86 10.17
N ARG A 495 14.80 11.27 10.50
CA ARG A 495 13.81 11.82 11.42
C ARG A 495 13.90 11.16 12.79
N ASN A 496 13.94 11.97 13.83
CA ASN A 496 13.78 11.49 15.19
C ASN A 496 12.31 11.51 15.59
N GLY A 497 11.79 10.37 16.05
CA GLY A 497 10.41 10.18 16.47
C GLY A 497 9.58 9.34 15.50
N SER A 498 8.60 8.59 16.03
CA SER A 498 7.70 7.76 15.24
C SER A 498 6.50 8.55 14.73
N ILE A 499 6.00 8.19 13.55
CA ILE A 499 4.77 8.79 12.98
C ILE A 499 3.58 8.63 13.92
N GLU A 500 3.43 7.48 14.56
CA GLU A 500 2.33 7.22 15.48
C GLU A 500 2.29 8.26 16.59
N GLN A 501 3.44 8.58 17.19
CA GLN A 501 3.53 9.61 18.22
C GLN A 501 3.24 11.01 17.66
N MET A 502 3.82 11.35 16.50
CA MET A 502 3.59 12.63 15.83
C MET A 502 2.11 12.87 15.51
N LEU A 503 1.38 11.84 15.10
CA LEU A 503 -0.06 11.94 14.84
C LEU A 503 -0.88 12.16 16.12
N LEU A 504 -0.48 11.52 17.23
CA LEU A 504 -1.10 11.75 18.54
C LEU A 504 -0.82 13.17 19.04
N ASP A 505 0.43 13.61 18.96
CA ASP A 505 0.84 14.95 19.38
C ASP A 505 0.18 16.03 18.50
N TRP A 506 0.07 15.82 17.18
CA TRP A 506 -0.65 16.73 16.29
C TRP A 506 -2.11 16.87 16.67
N ARG A 507 -2.76 15.74 17.00
CA ARG A 507 -4.15 15.74 17.48
C ARG A 507 -4.27 16.55 18.78
N GLU A 508 -3.38 16.32 19.76
CA GLU A 508 -3.38 17.01 21.05
C GLU A 508 -3.14 18.51 20.87
N LEU A 509 -2.16 18.90 20.06
CA LEU A 509 -1.85 20.31 19.75
C LEU A 509 -2.96 21.01 18.97
N THR A 510 -3.74 20.28 18.18
CA THR A 510 -4.92 20.83 17.49
C THR A 510 -6.06 21.12 18.47
N GLY A 511 -6.20 20.31 19.52
CA GLY A 511 -7.26 20.44 20.52
C GLY A 511 -8.66 20.16 19.95
N ASP A 512 -9.68 20.52 20.75
CA ASP A 512 -11.08 20.36 20.35
C ASP A 512 -11.46 21.38 19.26
N VAL A 513 -12.03 20.89 18.18
CA VAL A 513 -12.42 21.70 17.01
C VAL A 513 -13.92 21.99 16.97
N GLY A 514 -14.70 21.41 17.89
CA GLY A 514 -16.16 21.56 17.95
C GLY A 514 -16.88 20.65 16.96
N ASP A 515 -17.88 21.11 16.27
CA ASP A 515 -18.87 20.45 15.42
C ASP A 515 -18.36 19.54 14.28
N VAL A 516 -17.27 18.82 14.50
CA VAL A 516 -16.66 17.91 13.51
C VAL A 516 -17.23 16.51 13.67
N ILE A 517 -17.74 15.91 12.58
CA ILE A 517 -18.17 14.51 12.57
C ILE A 517 -16.97 13.57 12.74
N ASN A 518 -15.89 13.87 12.00
CA ASN A 518 -14.63 13.13 12.10
C ASN A 518 -13.44 14.02 11.74
N LEU A 519 -12.45 14.00 12.61
CA LEU A 519 -11.13 14.59 12.37
C LEU A 519 -10.10 13.50 12.56
N SER A 520 -9.60 12.97 11.43
CA SER A 520 -8.76 11.80 11.39
C SER A 520 -7.32 12.17 11.08
N PHE A 521 -6.44 12.02 12.07
CA PHE A 521 -4.99 12.14 11.88
C PHE A 521 -4.41 10.80 11.47
N THR A 522 -3.77 10.73 10.31
CA THR A 522 -3.30 9.47 9.71
C THR A 522 -2.03 9.69 8.92
N ASP A 523 -1.26 8.63 8.72
CA ASP A 523 -0.29 8.59 7.64
C ASP A 523 -1.00 8.41 6.29
N LYS A 524 -0.30 8.67 5.21
CA LYS A 524 -0.81 8.35 3.88
C LYS A 524 -0.78 6.84 3.74
N GLU A 525 -1.93 6.19 3.98
CA GLU A 525 -2.06 4.73 3.97
C GLU A 525 -1.47 4.12 2.69
N ARG A 526 -0.46 3.29 2.86
CA ARG A 526 0.20 2.54 1.79
C ARG A 526 0.04 1.03 1.99
N GLY A 527 -1.03 0.58 2.62
CA GLY A 527 -1.23 -0.82 2.94
C GLY A 527 -2.52 -1.41 2.40
N VAL A 528 -2.49 -2.69 2.07
CA VAL A 528 -3.67 -3.50 1.71
C VAL A 528 -4.43 -4.02 2.92
N ALA A 529 -3.97 -3.71 4.13
CA ALA A 529 -4.51 -4.24 5.38
C ALA A 529 -5.94 -3.76 5.69
N GLY A 530 -6.34 -2.57 5.19
CA GLY A 530 -7.62 -1.96 5.55
C GLY A 530 -7.61 -1.32 6.95
N LYS A 531 -8.77 -0.83 7.39
CA LYS A 531 -8.93 -0.20 8.71
C LYS A 531 -8.93 -1.25 9.82
N ALA A 532 -8.41 -0.88 10.98
CA ALA A 532 -8.33 -1.77 12.14
C ALA A 532 -9.73 -2.16 12.66
N ILE A 533 -10.65 -1.20 12.71
CA ILE A 533 -12.08 -1.40 12.98
C ILE A 533 -12.84 -1.13 11.68
N ASP A 534 -13.52 -2.15 11.16
CA ASP A 534 -14.43 -2.06 10.01
C ASP A 534 -15.51 -3.15 10.20
N ILE A 535 -16.66 -2.74 10.72
CA ILE A 535 -17.78 -3.62 11.01
C ILE A 535 -18.98 -3.11 10.24
N ARG A 536 -19.59 -3.96 9.45
CA ARG A 536 -20.80 -3.69 8.71
C ARG A 536 -22.00 -4.29 9.43
N LEU A 537 -23.03 -3.47 9.64
CA LEU A 537 -24.33 -3.90 10.11
C LEU A 537 -25.29 -3.84 8.93
N GLN A 538 -25.90 -4.96 8.58
CA GLN A 538 -26.82 -5.09 7.44
C GLN A 538 -28.24 -5.33 7.91
N GLY A 539 -29.19 -4.67 7.27
CA GLY A 539 -30.62 -4.82 7.61
C GLY A 539 -31.52 -4.02 6.68
N SER A 540 -32.82 -4.19 6.80
CA SER A 540 -33.82 -3.50 5.96
C SER A 540 -34.22 -2.12 6.48
N ASN A 541 -34.19 -1.94 7.82
CA ASN A 541 -34.63 -0.71 8.49
C ASN A 541 -33.41 0.18 8.83
N LEU A 542 -33.38 1.40 8.27
CA LEU A 542 -32.26 2.36 8.47
C LEU A 542 -32.21 2.92 9.89
N ASP A 543 -33.35 3.16 10.53
CA ASP A 543 -33.39 3.68 11.90
C ASP A 543 -32.88 2.65 12.91
N MET A 544 -33.24 1.39 12.69
CA MET A 544 -32.71 0.27 13.48
C MET A 544 -31.20 0.12 13.26
N LEU A 545 -30.74 0.22 11.99
CA LEU A 545 -29.31 0.19 11.69
C LEU A 545 -28.55 1.33 12.35
N LYS A 546 -29.12 2.55 12.35
CA LYS A 546 -28.50 3.71 13.02
C LYS A 546 -28.43 3.52 14.52
N LYS A 547 -29.51 3.05 15.17
CA LYS A 547 -29.52 2.75 16.62
C LYS A 547 -28.50 1.66 16.97
N ALA A 548 -28.47 0.58 16.20
CA ALA A 548 -27.49 -0.51 16.39
C ALA A 548 -26.04 -0.02 16.16
N SER A 549 -25.83 0.87 15.19
CA SER A 549 -24.53 1.49 14.91
C SER A 549 -24.05 2.35 16.08
N LEU A 550 -24.92 3.19 16.63
CA LEU A 550 -24.59 4.04 17.78
C LEU A 550 -24.29 3.21 19.03
N ASP A 551 -25.07 2.16 19.29
CA ASP A 551 -24.84 1.26 20.41
C ASP A 551 -23.48 0.54 20.30
N LEU A 552 -23.11 0.10 19.09
CA LEU A 552 -21.77 -0.49 18.84
C LEU A 552 -20.66 0.55 18.95
N GLN A 553 -20.85 1.78 18.47
CA GLN A 553 -19.87 2.84 18.60
C GLN A 553 -19.59 3.17 20.07
N ASN A 554 -20.63 3.29 20.89
CA ASN A 554 -20.50 3.51 22.33
C ASN A 554 -19.71 2.39 22.99
N TYR A 555 -20.07 1.13 22.72
CA TYR A 555 -19.34 -0.02 23.24
C TYR A 555 -17.85 -0.01 22.85
N LEU A 556 -17.55 0.33 21.58
CA LEU A 556 -16.16 0.41 21.11
C LEU A 556 -15.38 1.56 21.73
N SER A 557 -16.05 2.70 21.99
CA SER A 557 -15.42 3.90 22.57
C SER A 557 -15.01 3.71 24.04
N ASP A 558 -15.62 2.75 24.75
CA ASP A 558 -15.25 2.40 26.13
C ASP A 558 -13.89 1.71 26.27
N PHE A 559 -13.33 1.20 25.16
CA PHE A 559 -12.01 0.56 25.17
C PHE A 559 -10.88 1.59 25.12
N LYS A 560 -10.00 1.55 26.12
CA LYS A 560 -8.76 2.34 26.10
C LYS A 560 -7.95 1.99 24.84
N GLY A 561 -7.58 3.02 24.08
CA GLY A 561 -6.82 2.86 22.86
C GLY A 561 -7.67 2.80 21.57
N VAL A 562 -8.99 2.83 21.66
CA VAL A 562 -9.86 3.15 20.52
C VAL A 562 -9.89 4.67 20.38
N ILE A 563 -9.47 5.19 19.21
CA ILE A 563 -9.26 6.64 19.07
C ILE A 563 -10.40 7.30 18.31
N GLU A 564 -10.86 6.70 17.26
CA GLU A 564 -11.86 7.29 16.36
C GLU A 564 -12.84 6.19 16.00
N VAL A 565 -14.12 6.41 16.31
CA VAL A 565 -15.20 5.50 15.86
C VAL A 565 -16.33 6.34 15.27
N TYR A 566 -16.72 6.02 14.06
CA TYR A 566 -17.81 6.71 13.36
C TYR A 566 -18.50 5.75 12.38
N ASP A 567 -19.69 6.12 11.94
CA ASP A 567 -20.43 5.37 10.93
C ASP A 567 -20.64 6.18 9.64
N ASP A 568 -21.18 5.52 8.62
CA ASP A 568 -21.53 6.11 7.35
C ASP A 568 -23.02 6.45 7.18
N ILE A 569 -23.86 6.23 8.19
CA ILE A 569 -25.25 6.69 8.22
C ILE A 569 -25.34 8.06 8.88
N ARG A 570 -25.32 9.10 8.07
CA ARG A 570 -25.27 10.49 8.54
C ARG A 570 -26.45 11.30 8.06
N PRO A 571 -26.90 12.29 8.85
CA PRO A 571 -27.88 13.26 8.39
C PRO A 571 -27.35 14.02 7.17
N GLY A 572 -28.20 14.22 6.18
CA GLY A 572 -27.93 15.08 5.04
C GLY A 572 -28.00 16.56 5.37
N LYS A 573 -27.95 17.38 4.34
CA LYS A 573 -28.20 18.83 4.46
C LYS A 573 -29.64 19.05 5.01
N PRO A 574 -29.88 20.11 5.79
CA PRO A 574 -31.25 20.59 5.99
C PRO A 574 -31.93 20.83 4.64
N GLU A 575 -33.16 20.40 4.50
CA GLU A 575 -33.89 20.37 3.25
C GLU A 575 -35.22 21.12 3.42
N ILE A 576 -35.56 22.00 2.49
CA ILE A 576 -36.85 22.64 2.43
C ILE A 576 -37.71 21.93 1.40
N SER A 577 -38.73 21.22 1.85
CA SER A 577 -39.72 20.59 0.99
C SER A 577 -40.81 21.59 0.63
N ILE A 578 -41.10 21.70 -0.67
CA ILE A 578 -42.12 22.63 -1.23
C ILE A 578 -43.35 21.83 -1.58
N HIS A 579 -44.49 22.16 -0.98
CA HIS A 579 -45.78 21.53 -1.24
C HIS A 579 -46.78 22.56 -1.75
N LEU A 580 -47.32 22.36 -2.97
CA LEU A 580 -48.27 23.27 -3.58
C LEU A 580 -49.59 23.25 -2.83
N LYS A 581 -50.13 24.43 -2.57
CA LYS A 581 -51.48 24.66 -2.03
C LYS A 581 -52.51 24.40 -3.16
N LYS A 582 -53.75 24.07 -2.78
CA LYS A 582 -54.86 23.89 -3.75
C LYS A 582 -55.10 25.14 -4.58
N GLN A 583 -54.87 26.29 -4.02
CA GLN A 583 -55.05 27.62 -4.69
C GLN A 583 -54.07 27.81 -5.86
N ALA A 584 -52.92 27.16 -5.91
CA ALA A 584 -51.96 27.26 -6.99
C ALA A 584 -52.59 26.83 -8.32
N GLY A 585 -53.39 25.76 -8.32
CA GLY A 585 -54.11 25.31 -9.49
C GLY A 585 -55.12 26.35 -10.07
N VAL A 586 -55.79 27.09 -9.17
CA VAL A 586 -56.71 28.18 -9.61
C VAL A 586 -55.94 29.31 -10.29
N LEU A 587 -54.71 29.61 -9.80
CA LEU A 587 -53.82 30.58 -10.42
C LEU A 587 -53.13 30.09 -11.68
N GLY A 588 -53.37 28.82 -12.05
CA GLY A 588 -52.73 28.18 -13.23
C GLY A 588 -51.26 27.85 -13.03
N ILE A 589 -50.79 27.73 -11.76
CA ILE A 589 -49.41 27.40 -11.38
C ILE A 589 -49.33 25.90 -11.12
N ASN A 590 -48.35 25.25 -11.70
CA ASN A 590 -48.08 23.83 -11.53
C ASN A 590 -46.70 23.52 -10.95
N SER A 591 -46.49 22.26 -10.51
CA SER A 591 -45.25 21.83 -9.86
C SER A 591 -44.02 21.99 -10.75
N THR A 592 -44.15 21.71 -12.05
CA THR A 592 -43.02 21.83 -12.99
C THR A 592 -42.51 23.26 -13.07
N GLN A 593 -43.47 24.20 -13.14
CA GLN A 593 -43.19 25.64 -13.25
C GLN A 593 -42.53 26.16 -11.97
N VAL A 594 -43.10 25.84 -10.78
CA VAL A 594 -42.50 26.23 -9.50
C VAL A 594 -41.09 25.64 -9.35
N SER A 595 -40.92 24.36 -9.68
CA SER A 595 -39.61 23.72 -9.62
C SER A 595 -38.61 24.39 -10.55
N ALA A 596 -38.99 24.75 -11.76
CA ALA A 596 -38.12 25.43 -12.74
C ALA A 596 -37.72 26.83 -12.26
N GLU A 597 -38.64 27.62 -11.71
CA GLU A 597 -38.36 28.98 -11.23
C GLU A 597 -37.51 28.98 -9.98
N VAL A 598 -37.82 28.09 -9.00
CA VAL A 598 -37.03 27.95 -7.80
C VAL A 598 -35.60 27.48 -8.14
N ARG A 599 -35.45 26.50 -9.06
CA ARG A 599 -34.17 26.05 -9.52
C ARG A 599 -33.36 27.13 -10.20
N ALA A 600 -34.01 27.90 -11.08
CA ALA A 600 -33.36 28.99 -11.78
C ALA A 600 -32.89 30.10 -10.83
N ALA A 601 -33.72 30.43 -9.83
CA ALA A 601 -33.37 31.42 -8.83
C ALA A 601 -32.21 31.01 -7.92
N LEU A 602 -32.24 29.78 -7.38
CA LEU A 602 -31.29 29.33 -6.37
C LEU A 602 -30.00 28.73 -6.96
N GLN A 603 -30.15 27.72 -7.80
CA GLN A 603 -29.00 27.02 -8.43
C GLN A 603 -28.48 27.76 -9.64
N GLY A 604 -29.39 28.42 -10.36
CA GLY A 604 -29.15 28.99 -11.65
C GLY A 604 -29.59 28.06 -12.77
N THR A 605 -29.74 28.66 -13.95
CA THR A 605 -30.02 27.94 -15.20
C THR A 605 -28.89 28.21 -16.18
N THR A 606 -28.36 27.16 -16.77
CA THR A 606 -27.35 27.27 -17.84
C THR A 606 -28.06 27.63 -19.14
N GLY A 607 -27.86 28.86 -19.59
CA GLY A 607 -28.46 29.38 -20.80
C GLY A 607 -27.90 28.74 -22.04
N LEU A 608 -26.59 28.71 -22.10
CA LEU A 608 -25.84 28.16 -23.21
C LEU A 608 -24.41 27.86 -22.77
N GLU A 609 -23.70 27.13 -23.60
CA GLU A 609 -22.27 26.93 -23.45
C GLU A 609 -21.53 27.64 -24.56
N VAL A 610 -20.48 28.35 -24.23
CA VAL A 610 -19.66 29.08 -25.19
C VAL A 610 -18.23 28.54 -25.22
N GLN A 611 -17.69 28.37 -26.40
CA GLN A 611 -16.31 28.01 -26.60
C GLN A 611 -15.42 29.24 -26.49
N VAL A 612 -14.66 29.35 -25.44
CA VAL A 612 -13.67 30.41 -25.21
C VAL A 612 -12.28 29.80 -25.29
N SER A 613 -11.58 30.02 -26.41
CA SER A 613 -10.28 29.40 -26.68
C SER A 613 -10.37 27.86 -26.70
N LYS A 614 -9.79 27.16 -25.74
CA LYS A 614 -9.78 25.69 -25.65
C LYS A 614 -10.77 25.15 -24.62
N GLU A 615 -11.47 26.01 -23.92
CA GLU A 615 -12.39 25.65 -22.84
C GLU A 615 -13.82 25.97 -23.23
N THR A 616 -14.74 25.08 -22.86
CA THR A 616 -16.16 25.33 -22.91
C THR A 616 -16.58 25.95 -21.59
N GLN A 617 -17.21 27.12 -21.64
CA GLN A 617 -17.68 27.83 -20.44
C GLN A 617 -19.20 27.87 -20.46
N ALA A 618 -19.80 27.46 -19.35
CA ALA A 618 -21.24 27.59 -19.13
C ALA A 618 -21.60 29.07 -18.90
N VAL A 619 -22.72 29.52 -19.44
CA VAL A 619 -23.32 30.82 -19.08
C VAL A 619 -24.47 30.56 -18.13
N THR A 620 -24.26 30.86 -16.87
CA THR A 620 -25.21 30.59 -15.79
C THR A 620 -25.90 31.86 -15.32
N VAL A 621 -27.22 31.85 -15.32
CA VAL A 621 -28.06 32.96 -14.85
C VAL A 621 -28.74 32.57 -13.55
N ARG A 622 -28.62 33.38 -12.49
CA ARG A 622 -29.23 33.16 -11.19
C ARG A 622 -29.50 34.44 -10.43
N LEU A 623 -30.21 34.35 -9.32
CA LEU A 623 -30.33 35.47 -8.39
C LEU A 623 -29.00 35.88 -7.78
N ALA A 624 -28.88 37.16 -7.45
CA ALA A 624 -27.73 37.67 -6.69
C ALA A 624 -27.57 36.92 -5.35
N ASP A 625 -26.35 36.77 -4.91
CA ASP A 625 -26.05 36.04 -3.66
C ASP A 625 -26.73 36.68 -2.41
N GLU A 626 -27.03 37.98 -2.49
CA GLU A 626 -27.76 38.72 -1.44
C GLU A 626 -29.21 38.26 -1.32
N ASP A 627 -29.87 37.91 -2.40
CA ASP A 627 -31.30 37.61 -2.50
C ASP A 627 -31.61 36.12 -2.39
N ARG A 628 -30.67 35.28 -1.93
CA ARG A 628 -30.83 33.81 -1.81
C ARG A 628 -30.19 33.23 -0.54
N LYS A 629 -30.11 34.02 0.53
CA LYS A 629 -29.47 33.62 1.79
C LYS A 629 -30.42 33.01 2.80
N GLY A 630 -31.69 33.37 2.76
CA GLY A 630 -32.61 33.03 3.80
C GLY A 630 -33.89 32.33 3.31
N LEU A 631 -34.63 31.79 4.27
CA LEU A 631 -35.96 31.23 4.02
C LEU A 631 -36.94 32.34 3.55
N THR A 632 -36.77 33.56 4.02
CA THR A 632 -37.57 34.74 3.63
C THR A 632 -37.41 35.00 2.13
N ASP A 633 -36.19 34.95 1.59
CA ASP A 633 -35.94 35.19 0.18
C ASP A 633 -36.67 34.15 -0.68
N LEU A 634 -36.70 32.90 -0.23
CA LEU A 634 -37.44 31.83 -0.91
C LEU A 634 -38.96 32.02 -0.81
N GLN A 635 -39.48 32.53 0.35
CA GLN A 635 -40.91 32.77 0.55
C GLN A 635 -41.43 33.85 -0.37
N PHE A 636 -40.65 34.89 -0.62
CA PHE A 636 -41.03 36.03 -1.46
C PHE A 636 -40.63 35.86 -2.93
N LEU A 637 -39.91 34.77 -3.28
CA LEU A 637 -39.57 34.49 -4.65
C LEU A 637 -40.83 34.54 -5.57
N GLN A 638 -40.76 35.32 -6.63
CA GLN A 638 -41.85 35.52 -7.56
C GLN A 638 -42.01 34.39 -8.55
N ILE A 639 -43.19 33.81 -8.62
CA ILE A 639 -43.56 32.74 -9.57
C ILE A 639 -44.53 33.34 -10.56
N ARG A 640 -44.27 33.21 -11.84
CA ARG A 640 -45.15 33.70 -12.90
C ARG A 640 -46.37 32.78 -13.09
N ASN A 641 -47.54 33.28 -13.10
CA ASN A 641 -48.76 32.53 -13.43
C ASN A 641 -49.04 32.48 -14.92
N LYS A 642 -50.04 31.72 -15.35
CA LYS A 642 -50.41 31.61 -16.78
C LYS A 642 -50.83 32.92 -17.43
N SER A 643 -51.39 33.90 -16.63
CA SER A 643 -51.79 35.23 -17.09
C SER A 643 -50.66 36.23 -17.17
N GLY A 644 -49.43 35.83 -16.86
CA GLY A 644 -48.25 36.68 -16.88
C GLY A 644 -47.96 37.43 -15.58
N HIS A 645 -48.83 37.36 -14.57
CA HIS A 645 -48.62 38.05 -13.30
C HIS A 645 -47.66 37.29 -12.38
N LEU A 646 -46.86 38.03 -11.61
CA LEU A 646 -45.95 37.50 -10.59
C LEU A 646 -46.67 37.32 -9.24
N VAL A 647 -46.48 36.14 -8.63
CA VAL A 647 -47.09 35.75 -7.34
C VAL A 647 -46.01 35.20 -6.44
N PRO A 648 -45.92 35.65 -5.17
CA PRO A 648 -44.91 35.11 -4.24
C PRO A 648 -45.14 33.64 -3.95
N LEU A 649 -44.06 32.85 -3.87
CA LEU A 649 -44.08 31.42 -3.63
C LEU A 649 -44.89 31.03 -2.38
N SER A 650 -44.81 31.83 -1.30
CA SER A 650 -45.55 31.60 -0.03
C SER A 650 -47.09 31.63 -0.21
N SER A 651 -47.58 32.31 -1.23
CA SER A 651 -49.01 32.34 -1.56
C SER A 651 -49.51 31.05 -2.19
N VAL A 652 -48.63 30.31 -2.88
CA VAL A 652 -48.96 29.13 -3.68
C VAL A 652 -48.36 27.81 -3.14
N ALA A 653 -47.43 27.87 -2.16
CA ALA A 653 -46.78 26.70 -1.62
C ALA A 653 -46.56 26.82 -0.09
N ASP A 654 -46.60 25.69 0.56
CA ASP A 654 -46.13 25.50 1.93
C ASP A 654 -44.69 25.00 1.91
N LEU A 655 -43.87 25.61 2.82
CA LEU A 655 -42.44 25.28 2.96
C LEU A 655 -42.25 24.56 4.29
N THR A 656 -41.79 23.32 4.26
CA THR A 656 -41.53 22.53 5.46
C THR A 656 -40.07 22.14 5.54
N MET A 657 -39.44 22.33 6.73
CA MET A 657 -38.09 21.91 6.99
C MET A 657 -38.06 20.41 7.23
N THR A 658 -37.26 19.70 6.45
CA THR A 658 -37.00 18.25 6.57
C THR A 658 -35.51 17.99 6.61
N ARG A 659 -35.13 16.79 6.90
CA ARG A 659 -33.75 16.36 6.83
C ARG A 659 -33.65 14.91 6.43
N GLY A 660 -33.11 14.65 5.28
CA GLY A 660 -32.84 13.32 4.77
C GLY A 660 -31.52 12.75 5.30
N LEU A 661 -31.15 11.62 4.77
CA LEU A 661 -29.81 11.03 4.98
C LEU A 661 -28.85 11.50 3.87
N SER A 662 -27.62 11.77 4.24
CA SER A 662 -26.58 12.15 3.27
C SER A 662 -26.29 11.05 2.26
N ARG A 663 -26.35 9.81 2.74
CA ARG A 663 -25.98 8.63 1.98
C ARG A 663 -26.69 7.37 2.53
N VAL A 664 -27.11 6.49 1.63
CA VAL A 664 -27.57 5.14 1.95
C VAL A 664 -26.67 4.14 1.23
N HIS A 665 -25.85 3.44 1.98
CA HIS A 665 -24.95 2.43 1.45
C HIS A 665 -25.64 1.06 1.37
N ARG A 666 -25.44 0.34 0.26
CA ARG A 666 -25.94 -1.03 0.09
C ARG A 666 -24.78 -1.95 -0.31
N VAL A 667 -24.76 -3.11 0.32
CA VAL A 667 -23.80 -4.19 0.00
C VAL A 667 -24.62 -5.45 -0.28
N ASN A 668 -24.44 -6.04 -1.44
CA ASN A 668 -25.23 -7.19 -1.90
C ASN A 668 -26.76 -6.94 -1.83
N GLY A 669 -27.17 -5.72 -2.21
CA GLY A 669 -28.57 -5.30 -2.19
C GLY A 669 -29.13 -4.92 -0.80
N GLN A 670 -28.45 -5.23 0.30
CA GLN A 670 -28.90 -4.92 1.66
C GLN A 670 -28.37 -3.55 2.13
N ARG A 671 -29.23 -2.77 2.80
CA ARG A 671 -28.82 -1.51 3.45
C ARG A 671 -27.78 -1.82 4.53
N THR A 672 -26.75 -1.02 4.58
CA THR A 672 -25.57 -1.30 5.40
C THR A 672 -25.14 -0.03 6.15
N ALA A 673 -24.94 -0.16 7.46
CA ALA A 673 -24.19 0.79 8.28
C ALA A 673 -22.76 0.28 8.42
N THR A 674 -21.78 1.07 8.04
CA THR A 674 -20.36 0.73 8.19
C THR A 674 -19.76 1.53 9.34
N ILE A 675 -19.41 0.84 10.42
CA ILE A 675 -18.71 1.42 11.58
C ILE A 675 -17.22 1.24 11.36
N GLN A 676 -16.50 2.35 11.36
CA GLN A 676 -15.06 2.38 11.16
C GLN A 676 -14.39 3.08 12.34
N GLY A 677 -13.16 2.66 12.63
CA GLY A 677 -12.40 3.25 13.72
C GLY A 677 -10.90 2.99 13.61
N LYS A 678 -10.15 3.73 14.42
CA LYS A 678 -8.70 3.61 14.57
C LYS A 678 -8.33 3.16 15.97
N LEU A 679 -7.17 2.55 16.07
CA LEU A 679 -6.61 2.07 17.32
C LEU A 679 -5.24 2.71 17.59
N ASN A 680 -4.99 3.03 18.85
CA ASN A 680 -3.63 3.17 19.36
C ASN A 680 -3.04 1.75 19.50
N THR A 681 -2.23 1.36 18.54
CA THR A 681 -1.70 -0.01 18.42
C THR A 681 -0.72 -0.36 19.56
N ARG A 682 -0.20 0.64 20.28
CA ARG A 682 0.62 0.42 21.49
C ARG A 682 -0.21 -0.05 22.68
N GLN A 683 -1.47 0.34 22.74
CA GLN A 683 -2.37 0.04 23.87
C GLN A 683 -3.28 -1.15 23.60
N VAL A 684 -3.75 -1.33 22.33
CA VAL A 684 -4.73 -2.35 21.96
C VAL A 684 -4.34 -3.06 20.67
N ASN A 685 -4.42 -4.39 20.70
CA ASN A 685 -4.27 -5.21 19.51
C ASN A 685 -5.62 -5.33 18.78
N ALA A 686 -5.65 -5.02 17.47
CA ALA A 686 -6.86 -5.06 16.65
C ALA A 686 -7.54 -6.44 16.62
N SER A 687 -6.75 -7.51 16.54
CA SER A 687 -7.29 -8.89 16.50
C SER A 687 -7.94 -9.28 17.82
N GLU A 688 -7.33 -8.88 18.94
CA GLU A 688 -7.85 -9.16 20.28
C GLU A 688 -9.15 -8.39 20.54
N LEU A 689 -9.19 -7.10 20.19
CA LEU A 689 -10.40 -6.29 20.28
C LEU A 689 -11.53 -6.90 19.45
N MET A 690 -11.26 -7.28 18.20
CA MET A 690 -12.28 -7.87 17.32
C MET A 690 -12.78 -9.23 17.83
N GLN A 691 -11.94 -10.02 18.45
CA GLN A 691 -12.37 -11.27 19.11
C GLN A 691 -13.29 -11.01 20.31
N ARG A 692 -12.99 -10.02 21.16
CA ARG A 692 -13.85 -9.61 22.25
C ARG A 692 -15.20 -9.09 21.74
N VAL A 693 -15.19 -8.19 20.77
CA VAL A 693 -16.43 -7.71 20.14
C VAL A 693 -17.28 -8.89 19.63
N LYS A 694 -16.66 -9.85 18.96
CA LYS A 694 -17.34 -11.01 18.38
C LYS A 694 -17.92 -11.94 19.45
N LYS A 695 -17.21 -12.16 20.56
CA LYS A 695 -17.63 -13.08 21.62
C LYS A 695 -18.59 -12.44 22.62
N GLU A 696 -18.32 -11.21 23.04
CA GLU A 696 -19.01 -10.60 24.16
C GLU A 696 -20.18 -9.69 23.75
N TYR A 697 -20.01 -8.96 22.62
CA TYR A 697 -20.96 -7.93 22.22
C TYR A 697 -21.91 -8.38 21.10
N MET A 698 -21.46 -9.14 20.12
CA MET A 698 -22.33 -9.54 19.00
C MET A 698 -23.57 -10.35 19.40
N PRO A 699 -23.54 -11.24 20.39
CA PRO A 699 -24.75 -11.89 20.89
C PRO A 699 -25.76 -10.89 21.43
N LYS A 700 -25.31 -9.92 22.24
CA LYS A 700 -26.14 -8.86 22.82
C LYS A 700 -26.73 -7.94 21.73
N LEU A 701 -25.94 -7.61 20.72
CA LEU A 701 -26.42 -6.82 19.58
C LEU A 701 -27.56 -7.51 18.84
N LYS A 702 -27.43 -8.83 18.58
CA LYS A 702 -28.46 -9.62 17.87
C LYS A 702 -29.75 -9.71 18.66
N GLU A 703 -29.67 -9.82 19.97
CA GLU A 703 -30.82 -9.85 20.87
C GLU A 703 -31.53 -8.51 20.90
N LYS A 704 -30.79 -7.40 21.05
CA LYS A 704 -31.29 -6.03 21.13
C LYS A 704 -31.84 -5.50 19.80
N PHE A 705 -31.23 -5.90 18.67
CA PHE A 705 -31.60 -5.46 17.33
C PHE A 705 -31.89 -6.64 16.39
N PRO A 706 -33.05 -7.31 16.53
CA PRO A 706 -33.37 -8.45 15.69
C PRO A 706 -33.49 -8.02 14.22
N GLY A 707 -32.88 -8.79 13.33
CA GLY A 707 -32.82 -8.47 11.89
C GLY A 707 -31.56 -7.69 11.43
N VAL A 708 -30.71 -7.25 12.37
CA VAL A 708 -29.40 -6.66 12.04
C VAL A 708 -28.34 -7.75 12.00
N LYS A 709 -27.67 -7.90 10.85
CA LYS A 709 -26.62 -8.90 10.63
C LYS A 709 -25.24 -8.22 10.64
N PRO A 710 -24.36 -8.54 11.60
CA PRO A 710 -23.00 -8.04 11.60
C PRO A 710 -22.11 -8.80 10.62
N ALA A 711 -21.24 -8.07 9.90
CA ALA A 711 -20.20 -8.61 9.04
C ALA A 711 -18.89 -7.89 9.29
N PHE A 712 -17.89 -8.62 9.75
CA PHE A 712 -16.55 -8.08 10.01
C PHE A 712 -15.78 -7.93 8.69
N GLN A 713 -15.13 -6.81 8.52
CA GLN A 713 -14.35 -6.43 7.34
C GLN A 713 -12.98 -5.87 7.77
N GLY A 714 -12.32 -5.16 6.86
CA GLY A 714 -11.06 -4.48 7.13
C GLY A 714 -9.91 -5.44 7.45
N GLN A 715 -8.98 -4.98 8.28
CA GLN A 715 -7.76 -5.70 8.61
C GLN A 715 -8.04 -7.11 9.19
N GLY A 716 -9.06 -7.26 10.02
CA GLY A 716 -9.37 -8.54 10.65
C GLY A 716 -9.76 -9.63 9.64
N LYS A 717 -10.59 -9.31 8.66
CA LYS A 717 -10.98 -10.23 7.59
C LYS A 717 -9.80 -10.55 6.66
N GLU A 718 -9.12 -9.54 6.17
CA GLU A 718 -7.98 -9.72 5.26
C GLU A 718 -6.86 -10.56 5.92
N THR A 719 -6.62 -10.35 7.22
CA THR A 719 -5.67 -11.17 7.98
C THR A 719 -6.13 -12.62 8.07
N ALA A 720 -7.41 -12.85 8.41
CA ALA A 720 -7.95 -14.20 8.51
C ALA A 720 -7.91 -14.94 7.16
N ASP A 721 -8.36 -14.29 6.08
CA ASP A 721 -8.37 -14.87 4.74
C ASP A 721 -6.95 -15.23 4.28
N THR A 722 -5.99 -14.30 4.49
CA THR A 722 -4.59 -14.52 4.10
C THR A 722 -3.93 -15.60 4.97
N SER A 723 -4.13 -15.57 6.29
CA SER A 723 -3.53 -16.56 7.20
C SER A 723 -4.08 -17.96 6.97
N ASN A 724 -5.41 -18.10 6.72
CA ASN A 724 -6.02 -19.39 6.41
C ASN A 724 -5.47 -19.97 5.09
N SER A 725 -5.34 -19.12 4.06
CA SER A 725 -4.77 -19.56 2.78
C SER A 725 -3.29 -19.90 2.90
N LEU A 726 -2.52 -19.14 3.72
CA LEU A 726 -1.12 -19.43 4.00
C LEU A 726 -0.99 -20.81 4.68
N LEU A 727 -1.79 -21.06 5.71
CA LEU A 727 -1.76 -22.32 6.43
C LEU A 727 -2.14 -23.51 5.53
N MET A 728 -3.18 -23.36 4.71
CA MET A 728 -3.60 -24.37 3.74
C MET A 728 -2.46 -24.66 2.74
N ASN A 729 -1.88 -23.61 2.16
CA ASN A 729 -0.81 -23.73 1.18
C ASN A 729 0.47 -24.34 1.79
N LEU A 730 0.79 -23.97 3.03
CA LEU A 730 1.91 -24.59 3.76
C LEU A 730 1.65 -26.08 4.02
N THR A 731 0.43 -26.43 4.39
CA THR A 731 0.03 -27.84 4.62
C THR A 731 0.20 -28.67 3.33
N ILE A 732 -0.24 -28.12 2.18
CA ILE A 732 -0.05 -28.74 0.87
C ILE A 732 1.45 -28.87 0.55
N GLY A 733 2.24 -27.82 0.84
CA GLY A 733 3.68 -27.84 0.64
C GLY A 733 4.38 -28.91 1.47
N VAL A 734 4.09 -28.96 2.77
CA VAL A 734 4.67 -29.97 3.70
C VAL A 734 4.28 -31.37 3.27
N PHE A 735 3.04 -31.62 2.83
CA PHE A 735 2.62 -32.90 2.29
C PHE A 735 3.38 -33.24 1.00
N GLY A 736 3.56 -32.29 0.09
CA GLY A 736 4.36 -32.47 -1.12
C GLY A 736 5.82 -32.83 -0.83
N VAL A 737 6.42 -32.18 0.18
CA VAL A 737 7.76 -32.53 0.66
C VAL A 737 7.82 -33.97 1.19
N PHE A 738 6.82 -34.38 1.98
CA PHE A 738 6.73 -35.75 2.47
C PHE A 738 6.71 -36.76 1.30
N VAL A 739 5.93 -36.48 0.26
CA VAL A 739 5.85 -37.34 -0.93
C VAL A 739 7.21 -37.41 -1.64
N ILE A 740 7.86 -36.28 -1.94
CA ILE A 740 9.16 -36.26 -2.62
C ILE A 740 10.22 -37.01 -1.79
N LEU A 741 10.30 -36.75 -0.49
CA LEU A 741 11.25 -37.42 0.37
C LEU A 741 10.98 -38.91 0.51
N SER A 742 9.71 -39.33 0.47
CA SER A 742 9.35 -40.77 0.50
C SER A 742 9.85 -41.50 -0.75
N PHE A 743 9.76 -40.83 -1.91
CA PHE A 743 10.36 -41.36 -3.15
C PHE A 743 11.90 -41.37 -3.08
N GLN A 744 12.51 -40.31 -2.59
CA GLN A 744 13.97 -40.18 -2.49
C GLN A 744 14.56 -41.22 -1.55
N PHE A 745 13.98 -41.40 -0.38
CA PHE A 745 14.51 -42.35 0.61
C PHE A 745 13.97 -43.76 0.47
N ARG A 746 12.95 -43.95 -0.37
CA ARG A 746 12.22 -45.22 -0.50
C ARG A 746 11.70 -45.74 0.86
N SER A 747 11.21 -44.84 1.67
CA SER A 747 10.74 -45.09 3.04
C SER A 747 9.70 -44.03 3.42
N TYR A 748 8.70 -44.40 4.22
CA TYR A 748 7.69 -43.45 4.75
C TYR A 748 8.10 -42.87 6.12
N ILE A 749 9.07 -43.45 6.80
CA ILE A 749 9.46 -43.05 8.17
C ILE A 749 10.67 -42.12 8.11
N GLN A 750 11.64 -42.37 7.25
CA GLN A 750 12.85 -41.53 7.13
C GLN A 750 12.54 -40.07 6.76
N PRO A 751 11.56 -39.76 5.89
CA PRO A 751 11.11 -38.38 5.66
C PRO A 751 10.74 -37.62 6.93
N LEU A 752 10.15 -38.30 7.92
CA LEU A 752 9.75 -37.69 9.18
C LEU A 752 10.96 -37.13 9.96
N ALA A 753 12.11 -37.80 9.89
CA ALA A 753 13.36 -37.31 10.51
C ALA A 753 13.77 -35.96 9.94
N VAL A 754 13.66 -35.80 8.62
CA VAL A 754 13.98 -34.54 7.94
C VAL A 754 12.94 -33.48 8.25
N MET A 755 11.66 -33.82 8.23
CA MET A 755 10.56 -32.89 8.45
C MET A 755 10.44 -32.40 9.90
N LEU A 756 10.86 -33.20 10.89
CA LEU A 756 10.91 -32.79 12.30
C LEU A 756 11.87 -31.63 12.55
N ALA A 757 12.82 -31.39 11.65
CA ALA A 757 13.71 -30.22 11.75
C ALA A 757 13.00 -28.89 11.38
N ILE A 758 11.92 -28.93 10.60
CA ILE A 758 11.17 -27.73 10.18
C ILE A 758 10.65 -26.95 11.40
N PRO A 759 9.91 -27.55 12.35
CA PRO A 759 9.44 -26.84 13.54
C PRO A 759 10.58 -26.36 14.46
N MET A 760 11.78 -26.97 14.43
CA MET A 760 12.92 -26.50 15.22
C MET A 760 13.40 -25.11 14.78
N GLY A 761 13.24 -24.76 13.52
CA GLY A 761 13.50 -23.41 13.04
C GLY A 761 12.61 -22.35 13.69
N SER A 762 11.37 -22.68 14.04
CA SER A 762 10.47 -21.71 14.69
C SER A 762 10.96 -21.25 16.08
N ILE A 763 11.78 -22.03 16.77
CA ILE A 763 12.42 -21.64 18.02
C ILE A 763 13.23 -20.36 17.81
N GLY A 764 14.13 -20.39 16.83
CA GLY A 764 14.95 -19.22 16.50
C GLY A 764 14.11 -18.04 16.00
N VAL A 765 13.07 -18.30 15.23
CA VAL A 765 12.18 -17.24 14.75
C VAL A 765 11.56 -16.50 15.94
N PHE A 766 10.96 -17.20 16.90
CA PHE A 766 10.26 -16.55 18.02
C PHE A 766 11.25 -15.79 18.93
N TRP A 767 12.34 -16.42 19.32
CA TRP A 767 13.34 -15.76 20.16
C TRP A 767 14.09 -14.65 19.43
N GLY A 768 14.34 -14.79 18.12
CA GLY A 768 14.94 -13.74 17.31
C GLY A 768 14.05 -12.50 17.18
N HIS A 769 12.73 -12.69 17.01
CA HIS A 769 11.79 -11.58 17.02
C HIS A 769 11.73 -10.89 18.39
N ILE A 770 11.70 -11.64 19.47
CA ILE A 770 11.74 -11.08 20.83
C ILE A 770 13.02 -10.29 21.07
N ALA A 771 14.18 -10.83 20.66
CA ALA A 771 15.49 -10.18 20.84
C ALA A 771 15.61 -8.87 20.06
N LEU A 772 14.99 -8.78 18.89
CA LEU A 772 14.97 -7.58 18.05
C LEU A 772 13.80 -6.64 18.37
N GLY A 773 12.92 -7.00 19.32
CA GLY A 773 11.71 -6.21 19.61
C GLY A 773 10.69 -6.18 18.46
N LEU A 774 10.70 -7.20 17.60
CA LEU A 774 9.79 -7.31 16.47
C LEU A 774 8.51 -8.07 16.84
N GLU A 775 7.39 -7.68 16.27
CA GLU A 775 6.16 -8.45 16.35
C GLU A 775 6.11 -9.52 15.26
N LEU A 776 5.48 -10.65 15.54
CA LEU A 776 5.23 -11.66 14.53
C LEU A 776 4.22 -11.13 13.49
N SER A 777 4.48 -11.35 12.21
CA SER A 777 3.69 -10.78 11.12
C SER A 777 3.47 -11.78 9.98
N ILE A 778 2.58 -11.47 9.03
CA ILE A 778 2.43 -12.30 7.81
C ILE A 778 3.76 -12.40 7.04
N PRO A 779 4.55 -11.32 6.84
CA PRO A 779 5.91 -11.43 6.34
C PRO A 779 6.78 -12.41 7.13
N SER A 780 6.73 -12.39 8.48
CA SER A 780 7.47 -13.36 9.30
C SER A 780 7.07 -14.81 8.99
N LEU A 781 5.77 -15.06 8.82
CA LEU A 781 5.26 -16.40 8.47
C LEU A 781 5.69 -16.84 7.07
N VAL A 782 5.76 -15.93 6.11
CA VAL A 782 6.33 -16.22 4.77
C VAL A 782 7.82 -16.54 4.88
N GLY A 783 8.56 -15.81 5.72
CA GLY A 783 9.95 -16.14 6.05
C GLY A 783 10.10 -17.53 6.67
N MET A 784 9.23 -17.91 7.62
CA MET A 784 9.19 -19.26 8.20
C MET A 784 8.89 -20.34 7.16
N ALA A 785 7.95 -20.09 6.25
CA ALA A 785 7.65 -21.03 5.18
C ALA A 785 8.85 -21.21 4.22
N THR A 786 9.54 -20.12 3.90
CA THR A 786 10.76 -20.17 3.08
C THR A 786 11.89 -20.92 3.82
N LEU A 787 12.06 -20.65 5.12
CA LEU A 787 13.01 -21.36 5.98
C LEU A 787 12.79 -22.89 5.98
N ALA A 788 11.53 -23.32 5.99
CA ALA A 788 11.20 -24.74 5.96
C ALA A 788 11.80 -25.45 4.73
N GLY A 789 11.81 -24.78 3.55
CA GLY A 789 12.46 -25.29 2.34
C GLY A 789 13.97 -25.45 2.48
N ILE A 790 14.62 -24.49 3.15
CA ILE A 790 16.08 -24.48 3.34
C ILE A 790 16.52 -25.58 4.32
N VAL A 791 15.83 -25.67 5.45
CA VAL A 791 16.16 -26.62 6.53
C VAL A 791 16.06 -28.06 6.04
N VAL A 792 15.11 -28.34 5.15
CA VAL A 792 14.95 -29.67 4.54
C VAL A 792 16.18 -30.05 3.71
N ASN A 793 16.81 -29.09 3.01
CA ASN A 793 17.99 -29.33 2.17
C ASN A 793 19.17 -29.96 2.94
N ASP A 794 19.58 -29.32 4.02
CA ASP A 794 20.71 -29.79 4.83
C ASP A 794 20.45 -31.18 5.43
N ASN A 795 19.21 -31.44 5.82
CA ASN A 795 18.82 -32.71 6.42
C ASN A 795 18.68 -33.85 5.42
N ILE A 796 18.28 -33.58 4.16
CA ILE A 796 18.29 -34.60 3.09
C ILE A 796 19.69 -35.18 2.93
N LEU A 797 20.68 -34.31 2.89
CA LEU A 797 22.06 -34.73 2.73
C LEU A 797 22.58 -35.50 3.96
N LEU A 798 22.25 -35.03 5.18
CA LEU A 798 22.64 -35.73 6.41
C LEU A 798 22.07 -37.16 6.43
N VAL A 799 20.80 -37.34 6.09
CA VAL A 799 20.14 -38.67 6.00
C VAL A 799 20.78 -39.53 4.90
N THR A 800 21.11 -38.94 3.75
CA THR A 800 21.79 -39.68 2.66
C THR A 800 23.14 -40.23 3.12
N PHE A 801 23.96 -39.41 3.82
CA PHE A 801 25.25 -39.85 4.36
C PHE A 801 25.10 -40.91 5.44
N ILE A 802 24.08 -40.82 6.31
CA ILE A 802 23.77 -41.88 7.28
C ILE A 802 23.54 -43.23 6.54
N LYS A 803 22.73 -43.17 5.46
CA LYS A 803 22.45 -44.39 4.64
C LYS A 803 23.68 -44.95 3.94
N GLU A 804 24.58 -44.11 3.45
CA GLU A 804 25.84 -44.54 2.88
C GLU A 804 26.72 -45.28 3.92
N ARG A 805 26.85 -44.72 5.13
CA ARG A 805 27.62 -45.37 6.21
C ARG A 805 26.99 -46.71 6.64
N LEU A 806 25.64 -46.79 6.66
CA LEU A 806 24.96 -48.06 6.93
C LEU A 806 25.20 -49.10 5.84
N LYS A 807 25.24 -48.70 4.57
CA LYS A 807 25.60 -49.57 3.47
C LYS A 807 27.06 -50.05 3.49
N GLU A 808 27.96 -49.23 4.04
CA GLU A 808 29.36 -49.57 4.30
C GLU A 808 29.55 -50.58 5.48
N GLY A 809 28.42 -50.89 6.18
CA GLY A 809 28.43 -51.88 7.28
C GLY A 809 28.60 -51.32 8.67
N ALA A 810 28.53 -49.96 8.83
CA ALA A 810 28.60 -49.33 10.15
C ALA A 810 27.34 -49.61 10.97
N VAL A 811 27.47 -49.76 12.28
CA VAL A 811 26.32 -49.84 13.21
C VAL A 811 25.65 -48.46 13.30
N ILE A 812 24.31 -48.42 13.45
CA ILE A 812 23.54 -47.19 13.32
C ILE A 812 24.05 -46.08 14.28
N GLY A 813 24.41 -46.44 15.51
CA GLY A 813 24.95 -45.46 16.46
C GLY A 813 26.28 -44.85 16.03
N GLU A 814 27.11 -45.60 15.32
CA GLU A 814 28.38 -45.15 14.76
C GLU A 814 28.13 -44.40 13.43
N ALA A 815 27.26 -44.94 12.57
CA ALA A 815 26.91 -44.37 11.26
C ALA A 815 26.37 -42.93 11.42
N VAL A 816 25.47 -42.70 12.37
CA VAL A 816 24.87 -41.34 12.59
C VAL A 816 25.90 -40.36 13.16
N GLN A 817 26.83 -40.80 14.02
CA GLN A 817 27.89 -39.95 14.58
C GLN A 817 28.90 -39.56 13.49
N LEU A 818 29.34 -40.53 12.69
CA LEU A 818 30.26 -40.30 11.58
C LEU A 818 29.63 -39.39 10.52
N ALA A 819 28.39 -39.64 10.14
CA ALA A 819 27.68 -38.78 9.18
C ALA A 819 27.55 -37.34 9.66
N ALA A 820 27.16 -37.13 10.94
CA ALA A 820 27.08 -35.80 11.54
C ALA A 820 28.46 -35.10 11.59
N HIS A 821 29.53 -35.84 11.89
CA HIS A 821 30.91 -35.34 11.93
C HIS A 821 31.36 -34.92 10.50
N ASP A 822 31.13 -35.78 9.50
CA ASP A 822 31.56 -35.55 8.11
C ASP A 822 30.80 -34.36 7.48
N ARG A 823 29.53 -34.22 7.81
CA ARG A 823 28.67 -33.15 7.27
C ARG A 823 28.68 -31.84 8.06
N PHE A 824 29.26 -31.84 9.27
CA PHE A 824 29.29 -30.64 10.15
C PHE A 824 29.82 -29.42 9.42
N ARG A 825 30.94 -29.55 8.70
CA ARG A 825 31.56 -28.45 7.98
C ARG A 825 30.63 -27.90 6.90
N ALA A 826 30.00 -28.75 6.09
CA ALA A 826 29.12 -28.34 5.01
C ALA A 826 27.88 -27.59 5.56
N ILE A 827 27.22 -28.19 6.56
CA ILE A 827 25.99 -27.63 7.16
C ILE A 827 26.26 -26.26 7.84
N VAL A 828 27.36 -26.16 8.59
CA VAL A 828 27.71 -24.88 9.23
C VAL A 828 28.10 -23.83 8.19
N LEU A 829 28.79 -24.24 7.13
CA LEU A 829 29.20 -23.32 6.06
C LEU A 829 27.99 -22.76 5.30
N THR A 830 27.04 -23.61 4.88
CA THR A 830 25.80 -23.19 4.21
C THR A 830 25.03 -22.22 5.08
N SER A 831 24.83 -22.55 6.34
CA SER A 831 24.14 -21.68 7.30
C SER A 831 24.86 -20.34 7.52
N LEU A 832 26.18 -20.34 7.68
CA LEU A 832 26.97 -19.12 7.87
C LEU A 832 26.96 -18.24 6.62
N THR A 833 27.07 -18.82 5.41
CA THR A 833 27.03 -18.04 4.16
C THR A 833 25.65 -17.44 3.92
N THR A 834 24.58 -18.17 4.21
CA THR A 834 23.20 -17.67 4.11
C THR A 834 22.94 -16.56 5.12
N ILE A 835 23.35 -16.73 6.38
CA ILE A 835 23.25 -15.69 7.41
C ILE A 835 24.10 -14.46 7.01
N ALA A 836 25.33 -14.66 6.56
CA ALA A 836 26.22 -13.57 6.13
C ALA A 836 25.64 -12.78 4.96
N GLY A 837 25.01 -13.46 3.99
CA GLY A 837 24.32 -12.82 2.86
C GLY A 837 23.11 -11.98 3.26
N LEU A 838 22.40 -12.41 4.31
CA LEU A 838 21.21 -11.73 4.81
C LEU A 838 21.49 -10.67 5.90
N LEU A 839 22.68 -10.73 6.53
CA LEU A 839 23.04 -9.87 7.66
C LEU A 839 22.95 -8.36 7.34
N PRO A 840 23.41 -7.87 6.19
CA PRO A 840 23.28 -6.45 5.84
C PRO A 840 21.84 -5.98 5.86
N LEU A 841 20.92 -6.78 5.33
CA LEU A 841 19.50 -6.47 5.30
C LEU A 841 18.84 -6.54 6.69
N LEU A 842 19.32 -7.42 7.56
CA LEU A 842 18.85 -7.49 8.95
C LEU A 842 19.24 -6.24 9.75
N MET A 843 20.39 -5.64 9.44
CA MET A 843 20.91 -4.43 10.10
C MET A 843 20.42 -3.14 9.44
N GLU A 844 19.64 -3.23 8.38
CA GLU A 844 19.11 -2.07 7.65
C GLU A 844 18.08 -1.31 8.50
N THR A 845 18.23 0.02 8.59
CA THR A 845 17.35 0.89 9.39
C THR A 845 16.38 1.70 8.55
N SER A 846 16.45 1.60 7.22
CA SER A 846 15.60 2.35 6.32
C SER A 846 14.13 1.92 6.46
N THR A 847 13.23 2.88 6.28
CA THR A 847 11.77 2.61 6.30
C THR A 847 11.34 1.60 5.24
N GLN A 848 12.09 1.57 4.15
CA GLN A 848 11.83 0.65 3.04
C GLN A 848 12.15 -0.81 3.40
N ALA A 849 13.07 -1.03 4.33
CA ALA A 849 13.44 -2.35 4.83
C ALA A 849 12.51 -2.88 5.93
N GLN A 850 11.72 -2.03 6.57
CA GLN A 850 10.86 -2.43 7.70
C GLN A 850 9.90 -3.59 7.37
N LEU A 851 9.42 -3.67 6.12
CA LEU A 851 8.61 -4.80 5.67
C LEU A 851 9.44 -6.09 5.53
N LEU A 852 10.74 -5.96 5.28
CA LEU A 852 11.67 -7.05 4.96
C LEU A 852 12.30 -7.65 6.22
N ILE A 853 12.57 -6.80 7.20
CA ILE A 853 13.26 -7.20 8.45
C ILE A 853 12.59 -8.40 9.12
N PRO A 854 11.25 -8.49 9.27
CA PRO A 854 10.62 -9.66 9.86
C PRO A 854 10.82 -10.96 9.06
N ILE A 855 10.90 -10.88 7.71
CA ILE A 855 11.19 -12.03 6.85
C ILE A 855 12.62 -12.49 7.09
N VAL A 856 13.56 -11.54 7.05
CA VAL A 856 15.00 -11.82 7.20
C VAL A 856 15.32 -12.29 8.61
N ALA A 857 14.70 -11.71 9.62
CA ALA A 857 14.83 -12.16 11.02
C ALA A 857 14.36 -13.62 11.17
N SER A 858 13.22 -13.97 10.54
CA SER A 858 12.74 -15.36 10.52
C SER A 858 13.76 -16.30 9.86
N LEU A 859 14.37 -15.89 8.75
CA LEU A 859 15.36 -16.70 8.04
C LEU A 859 16.66 -16.83 8.83
N VAL A 860 17.24 -15.73 9.31
CA VAL A 860 18.54 -15.71 9.99
C VAL A 860 18.49 -16.48 11.32
N PHE A 861 17.60 -16.09 12.21
CA PHE A 861 17.49 -16.73 13.53
C PHE A 861 16.88 -18.12 13.43
N GLY A 862 15.93 -18.31 12.50
CA GLY A 862 15.35 -19.62 12.24
C GLY A 862 16.36 -20.61 11.67
N LEU A 863 17.20 -20.19 10.73
CA LEU A 863 18.27 -21.04 10.18
C LEU A 863 19.31 -21.38 11.22
N ALA A 864 19.74 -20.39 12.04
CA ALA A 864 20.69 -20.63 13.11
C ALA A 864 20.19 -21.70 14.10
N SER A 865 18.92 -21.60 14.54
CA SER A 865 18.33 -22.60 15.43
C SER A 865 18.11 -23.94 14.74
N ALA A 866 17.58 -23.94 13.51
CA ALA A 866 17.35 -25.17 12.76
C ALA A 866 18.65 -25.93 12.54
N THR A 867 19.74 -25.27 12.19
CA THR A 867 21.07 -25.88 12.02
C THR A 867 21.55 -26.54 13.30
N LEU A 868 21.45 -25.80 14.43
CA LEU A 868 21.88 -26.34 15.72
C LEU A 868 21.06 -27.56 16.12
N PHE A 869 19.73 -27.48 16.03
CA PHE A 869 18.86 -28.57 16.49
C PHE A 869 18.81 -29.72 15.49
N SER A 870 18.87 -29.51 14.18
CA SER A 870 18.75 -30.58 13.21
C SER A 870 19.92 -31.58 13.28
N ILE A 871 21.14 -31.09 13.49
CA ILE A 871 22.34 -31.94 13.59
C ILE A 871 22.28 -32.83 14.85
N LEU A 872 21.53 -32.44 15.89
CA LEU A 872 21.28 -33.23 17.07
C LEU A 872 20.04 -34.11 16.96
N LEU A 873 18.98 -33.59 16.37
CA LEU A 873 17.67 -34.23 16.23
C LEU A 873 17.71 -35.45 15.29
N VAL A 874 18.28 -35.28 14.10
CA VAL A 874 18.30 -36.35 13.10
C VAL A 874 19.03 -37.58 13.56
N PRO A 875 20.25 -37.50 14.13
CA PRO A 875 20.94 -38.65 14.75
C PRO A 875 20.14 -39.32 15.90
N ALA A 876 19.53 -38.52 16.78
CA ALA A 876 18.72 -39.04 17.88
C ALA A 876 17.48 -39.78 17.36
N PHE A 877 16.80 -39.22 16.35
CA PHE A 877 15.64 -39.85 15.77
C PHE A 877 15.97 -41.18 15.04
N PHE A 878 17.04 -41.20 14.29
CA PHE A 878 17.52 -42.46 13.66
C PHE A 878 17.86 -43.54 14.69
N LYS A 879 18.41 -43.15 15.85
CA LYS A 879 18.67 -44.11 16.92
C LYS A 879 17.38 -44.62 17.55
N ILE A 880 16.37 -43.77 17.74
CA ILE A 880 15.02 -44.18 18.19
C ILE A 880 14.37 -45.11 17.19
N LEU A 881 14.52 -44.86 15.90
CA LEU A 881 14.01 -45.75 14.84
C LEU A 881 14.68 -47.12 14.88
N ASP A 882 15.98 -47.18 15.10
CA ASP A 882 16.71 -48.42 15.26
C ASP A 882 16.18 -49.25 16.43
N ASP A 883 16.00 -48.59 17.58
CA ASP A 883 15.46 -49.25 18.78
C ASP A 883 14.05 -49.82 18.57
N TRP A 884 13.25 -49.29 17.60
CA TRP A 884 11.88 -49.72 17.36
C TRP A 884 11.72 -50.70 16.18
N THR A 885 12.61 -50.69 15.20
CA THR A 885 12.40 -51.36 13.89
C THR A 885 13.48 -52.34 13.52
N ASP A 886 14.57 -52.55 14.33
CA ASP A 886 15.79 -53.30 13.94
C ASP A 886 16.20 -52.96 12.51
N LEU A 887 16.44 -51.68 12.25
CA LEU A 887 16.76 -51.13 10.94
C LEU A 887 18.05 -51.81 10.39
N LYS A 888 17.91 -52.93 9.73
CA LYS A 888 18.90 -53.45 8.81
C LYS A 888 18.86 -52.66 7.50
N ALA A 889 20.05 -52.33 6.99
CA ALA A 889 20.29 -51.48 5.80
C ALA A 889 19.48 -51.88 4.56
#